data_3ee6cb957455d77d662f40cb3ca018b8
#
_entry.id   3ee6cb957455d77d662f40cb3ca018b8
#
_cell.length_a   1.000
_cell.length_b   1.000
_cell.length_c   1.000
_cell.angle_alpha   90.00
_cell.angle_beta   90.00
_cell.angle_gamma   90.00
#
_symmetry.space_group_name_H-M   'P 1'
#
loop_
_entity.id
_entity.type
_entity.pdbx_description
1 polymer ?
#
loop_
_entity_poly.entity_id
_entity_poly.type
_entity_poly.pdbx_seq_one_letter_code
_entity_poly.pdbx_strand_id
1 'polypeptide(L)'
;SSAASDVYKRQELFMKIDWAIVSIFVSVLSFIVAFYFYKWVKSLPAKNEKIENVGRLIREGSFTFLKKEYKMLAVIMCVLAVVILLFFPEPIWKTENIMTNIGMVIAFILGSTFSGLAGIIGISIATIANIKTAILAKESLAKSFMAGFRGGAVMGMAVVGTSLAGSSILYLLTKNSNIVLAFSFGASLLALFAKAGGGIFTKTADMAADLTGKVELGIPEDDPRNPAVIADNVGDNVGDVAGMGADLFDSNIAAIAATLVIALPLGEVNMMFCFCAIGLLASIIGVLCAHIGKKGNPGKALNNGTYLTCGIFTILTFFATIFCNFNIRIWGAAIMGMIIGVVIGLTSNYYTGDDKKPVISVAKSSLKGPAFTILSGFSYGLISSLPALVGIGLAALVSYKLCEPIGPGYAMLGISMSAIGMLSIVGMIVSNDAYGPIVDNARGLAEMGDLGDEVIERADELDSAGNTTKAITKGFAIGAAGLTVIALLAAFAEIVSSTTGEIITFDLMNPSVFFGALVGVAIPAVFSAILIFGVNKNSQKLVSEIHRQFKEIKGIKEGTAQPEYAKCINLATLGAMTELIPAGLSAIISTLIVGFVGGVQAIGGFLAGNILSGLLLAMLMSNSGGLWDNAKKYIEAGNFGGKGSEAHKAAVIGDTIGDPFKDTAGPSINTQITVVSLVSSLSATLFIMHSIF
;
A
#
# COMPACT_ATOMS: atom_id res chain seq x y z
N SER A 1 -48.19 -12.10 18.94
CA SER A 1 -48.01 -12.98 17.74
C SER A 1 -47.77 -12.17 16.44
N SER A 2 -48.35 -10.98 16.27
CA SER A 2 -48.13 -10.16 15.05
C SER A 2 -46.70 -9.59 14.95
N ALA A 3 -46.16 -9.11 16.03
CA ALA A 3 -44.78 -8.57 16.04
C ALA A 3 -43.72 -9.63 15.74
N ALA A 4 -43.90 -10.87 16.23
CA ALA A 4 -43.00 -11.99 15.91
C ALA A 4 -43.09 -12.38 14.42
N SER A 5 -44.31 -12.37 13.85
CA SER A 5 -44.53 -12.62 12.40
C SER A 5 -43.91 -11.55 11.51
N ASP A 6 -43.93 -10.26 11.94
CA ASP A 6 -43.29 -9.16 11.21
C ASP A 6 -41.77 -9.22 11.30
N VAL A 7 -41.22 -9.65 12.43
CA VAL A 7 -39.77 -9.86 12.59
C VAL A 7 -39.31 -11.03 11.72
N TYR A 8 -40.05 -12.15 11.67
CA TYR A 8 -39.76 -13.28 10.78
C TYR A 8 -39.84 -12.92 9.29
N LYS A 9 -40.88 -12.18 8.88
CA LYS A 9 -41.00 -11.71 7.50
C LYS A 9 -39.88 -10.76 7.10
N ARG A 10 -39.44 -9.89 8.02
CA ARG A 10 -38.28 -9.02 7.79
C ARG A 10 -36.99 -9.81 7.70
N GLN A 11 -36.78 -10.81 8.54
CA GLN A 11 -35.62 -11.71 8.45
C GLN A 11 -35.59 -12.48 7.12
N GLU A 12 -36.73 -13.03 6.65
CA GLU A 12 -36.81 -13.65 5.32
C GLU A 12 -36.50 -12.69 4.17
N LEU A 13 -36.86 -11.41 4.30
CA LEU A 13 -36.55 -10.40 3.30
C LEU A 13 -35.04 -10.08 3.28
N PHE A 14 -34.40 -9.97 4.44
CA PHE A 14 -32.96 -9.71 4.57
C PHE A 14 -32.13 -10.94 4.13
N MET A 15 -32.58 -12.16 4.34
CA MET A 15 -31.92 -13.37 3.84
C MET A 15 -31.93 -13.50 2.31
N LYS A 16 -32.81 -12.78 1.61
CA LYS A 16 -32.90 -12.74 0.13
C LYS A 16 -32.03 -11.66 -0.51
N ILE A 17 -31.36 -10.81 0.28
CA ILE A 17 -30.49 -9.75 -0.26
C ILE A 17 -29.22 -10.37 -0.83
N ASP A 18 -28.96 -10.13 -2.11
CA ASP A 18 -27.65 -10.42 -2.72
C ASP A 18 -26.68 -9.28 -2.40
N TRP A 19 -25.80 -9.53 -1.41
CA TRP A 19 -24.87 -8.52 -0.93
C TRP A 19 -23.79 -8.14 -1.95
N ALA A 20 -23.55 -8.96 -2.98
CA ALA A 20 -22.68 -8.55 -4.09
C ALA A 20 -23.34 -7.41 -4.90
N ILE A 21 -24.67 -7.42 -5.05
CA ILE A 21 -25.39 -6.30 -5.68
C ILE A 21 -25.33 -5.05 -4.79
N VAL A 22 -25.56 -5.20 -3.48
CA VAL A 22 -25.45 -4.08 -2.53
C VAL A 22 -24.03 -3.47 -2.55
N SER A 23 -23.00 -4.30 -2.70
CA SER A 23 -21.61 -3.85 -2.83
C SER A 23 -21.41 -2.91 -4.01
N ILE A 24 -22.05 -3.18 -5.15
CA ILE A 24 -22.01 -2.30 -6.33
C ILE A 24 -22.66 -0.95 -6.01
N PHE A 25 -23.84 -0.94 -5.37
CA PHE A 25 -24.48 0.32 -4.98
C PHE A 25 -23.64 1.16 -4.02
N VAL A 26 -23.03 0.53 -3.01
CA VAL A 26 -22.13 1.23 -2.08
C VAL A 26 -20.88 1.74 -2.80
N SER A 27 -20.36 0.99 -3.77
CA SER A 27 -19.25 1.44 -4.61
C SER A 27 -19.62 2.66 -5.45
N VAL A 28 -20.83 2.69 -6.03
CA VAL A 28 -21.33 3.88 -6.74
C VAL A 28 -21.43 5.08 -5.80
N LEU A 29 -21.89 4.88 -4.56
CA LEU A 29 -21.93 5.94 -3.55
C LEU A 29 -20.54 6.47 -3.24
N SER A 30 -19.53 5.60 -3.15
CA SER A 30 -18.14 6.02 -2.94
C SER A 30 -17.62 6.89 -4.09
N PHE A 31 -17.94 6.56 -5.34
CA PHE A 31 -17.60 7.38 -6.50
C PHE A 31 -18.29 8.74 -6.50
N ILE A 32 -19.53 8.82 -6.05
CA ILE A 32 -20.25 10.09 -5.88
C ILE A 32 -19.52 10.97 -4.86
N VAL A 33 -19.10 10.40 -3.72
CA VAL A 33 -18.37 11.13 -2.67
C VAL A 33 -16.97 11.54 -3.19
N ALA A 34 -16.26 10.65 -3.88
CA ALA A 34 -14.97 10.98 -4.51
C ALA A 34 -15.12 12.15 -5.50
N PHE A 35 -16.13 12.12 -6.34
CA PHE A 35 -16.39 13.19 -7.31
C PHE A 35 -16.77 14.50 -6.65
N TYR A 36 -17.58 14.46 -5.58
CA TYR A 36 -17.93 15.63 -4.78
C TYR A 36 -16.67 16.28 -4.18
N PHE A 37 -15.78 15.50 -3.55
CA PHE A 37 -14.53 16.01 -2.99
C PHE A 37 -13.58 16.52 -4.08
N TYR A 38 -13.47 15.81 -5.21
CA TYR A 38 -12.69 16.27 -6.36
C TYR A 38 -13.13 17.66 -6.84
N LYS A 39 -14.44 17.83 -7.06
CA LYS A 39 -14.98 19.15 -7.46
C LYS A 39 -14.74 20.21 -6.40
N TRP A 40 -14.92 19.87 -5.13
CA TRP A 40 -14.70 20.79 -4.05
C TRP A 40 -13.25 21.25 -3.97
N VAL A 41 -12.27 20.34 -3.97
CA VAL A 41 -10.84 20.68 -3.95
C VAL A 41 -10.48 21.54 -5.17
N LYS A 42 -10.96 21.16 -6.36
CA LYS A 42 -10.70 21.92 -7.59
C LYS A 42 -11.25 23.35 -7.54
N SER A 43 -12.38 23.58 -6.87
CA SER A 43 -13.04 24.90 -6.75
C SER A 43 -12.35 25.84 -5.74
N LEU A 44 -11.44 25.34 -4.90
CA LEU A 44 -10.73 26.16 -3.93
C LEU A 44 -9.88 27.25 -4.62
N PRO A 45 -9.73 28.42 -4.01
CA PRO A 45 -8.92 29.49 -4.58
C PRO A 45 -7.46 29.06 -4.70
N ALA A 46 -6.83 29.44 -5.80
CA ALA A 46 -5.39 29.31 -6.03
C ALA A 46 -4.98 30.51 -6.88
N LYS A 47 -4.40 31.52 -6.26
CA LYS A 47 -3.87 32.70 -6.95
C LYS A 47 -2.45 32.97 -6.44
N ASN A 48 -1.51 32.20 -6.93
CA ASN A 48 -0.09 32.47 -6.77
C ASN A 48 0.64 31.88 -7.98
N GLU A 49 1.07 32.75 -8.88
CA GLU A 49 1.69 32.35 -10.17
C GLU A 49 2.94 31.50 -9.97
N LYS A 50 3.76 31.80 -8.97
CA LYS A 50 4.99 31.05 -8.67
C LYS A 50 4.69 29.62 -8.27
N ILE A 51 3.75 29.42 -7.33
CA ILE A 51 3.31 28.08 -6.86
C ILE A 51 2.60 27.31 -7.98
N GLU A 52 1.76 27.98 -8.77
CA GLU A 52 1.06 27.34 -9.89
C GLU A 52 2.04 26.87 -10.97
N ASN A 53 3.11 27.62 -11.23
CA ASN A 53 4.16 27.23 -12.18
C ASN A 53 4.94 26.02 -11.68
N VAL A 54 5.39 26.00 -10.42
CA VAL A 54 6.07 24.85 -9.82
C VAL A 54 5.15 23.63 -9.76
N GLY A 55 3.93 23.81 -9.29
CA GLY A 55 2.94 22.71 -9.24
C GLY A 55 2.60 22.14 -10.62
N ARG A 56 2.65 22.96 -11.68
CA ARG A 56 2.53 22.49 -13.07
C ARG A 56 3.71 21.61 -13.48
N LEU A 57 4.94 21.98 -13.13
CA LEU A 57 6.13 21.17 -13.42
C LEU A 57 6.06 19.80 -12.70
N ILE A 58 5.65 19.80 -11.44
CA ILE A 58 5.43 18.57 -10.66
C ILE A 58 4.38 17.70 -11.33
N ARG A 59 3.26 18.28 -11.74
CA ARG A 59 2.18 17.55 -12.43
C ARG A 59 2.64 16.97 -13.76
N GLU A 60 3.30 17.76 -14.60
CA GLU A 60 3.82 17.30 -15.90
C GLU A 60 4.85 16.18 -15.73
N GLY A 61 5.73 16.30 -14.74
CA GLY A 61 6.70 15.26 -14.38
C GLY A 61 6.02 13.96 -13.96
N SER A 62 5.03 14.04 -13.05
CA SER A 62 4.27 12.87 -12.55
C SER A 62 3.54 12.14 -13.68
N PHE A 63 2.87 12.86 -14.56
CA PHE A 63 2.19 12.22 -15.73
C PHE A 63 3.18 11.70 -16.77
N THR A 64 4.35 12.31 -16.92
CA THR A 64 5.41 11.84 -17.82
C THR A 64 5.96 10.50 -17.32
N PHE A 65 6.24 10.38 -16.02
CA PHE A 65 6.64 9.13 -15.41
C PHE A 65 5.58 8.04 -15.64
N LEU A 66 4.34 8.33 -15.22
CA LEU A 66 3.22 7.38 -15.30
C LEU A 66 2.98 6.87 -16.73
N LYS A 67 3.05 7.75 -17.72
CA LYS A 67 2.90 7.38 -19.14
C LYS A 67 3.99 6.41 -19.60
N LYS A 68 5.24 6.62 -19.18
CA LYS A 68 6.35 5.72 -19.54
C LYS A 68 6.23 4.38 -18.84
N GLU A 69 5.91 4.40 -17.56
CA GLU A 69 5.69 3.21 -16.74
C GLU A 69 4.56 2.35 -17.31
N TYR A 70 3.36 2.91 -17.52
CA TYR A 70 2.21 2.18 -18.03
C TYR A 70 2.41 1.66 -19.46
N LYS A 71 3.18 2.37 -20.29
CA LYS A 71 3.53 1.86 -21.63
C LYS A 71 4.40 0.59 -21.52
N MET A 72 5.35 0.57 -20.60
CA MET A 72 6.19 -0.63 -20.37
C MET A 72 5.35 -1.77 -19.77
N LEU A 73 4.52 -1.45 -18.76
CA LEU A 73 3.67 -2.42 -18.11
C LEU A 73 2.66 -3.05 -19.07
N ALA A 74 2.08 -2.27 -19.99
CA ALA A 74 1.15 -2.79 -20.99
C ALA A 74 1.77 -3.91 -21.83
N VAL A 75 3.07 -3.83 -22.16
CA VAL A 75 3.77 -4.89 -22.89
C VAL A 75 3.88 -6.15 -22.03
N ILE A 76 4.27 -6.01 -20.75
CA ILE A 76 4.38 -7.15 -19.82
C ILE A 76 3.00 -7.80 -19.61
N MET A 77 1.95 -6.97 -19.42
CA MET A 77 0.58 -7.45 -19.24
C MET A 77 0.07 -8.20 -20.48
N CYS A 78 0.39 -7.73 -21.69
CA CYS A 78 0.03 -8.45 -22.92
C CYS A 78 0.71 -9.83 -23.01
N VAL A 79 1.99 -9.92 -22.66
CA VAL A 79 2.71 -11.21 -22.66
C VAL A 79 2.08 -12.17 -21.65
N LEU A 80 1.80 -11.69 -20.43
CA LEU A 80 1.20 -12.54 -19.39
C LEU A 80 -0.26 -12.90 -19.70
N ALA A 81 -1.02 -12.01 -20.34
CA ALA A 81 -2.36 -12.33 -20.83
C ALA A 81 -2.34 -13.53 -21.81
N VAL A 82 -1.35 -13.59 -22.68
CA VAL A 82 -1.15 -14.76 -23.58
C VAL A 82 -0.80 -16.00 -22.78
N VAL A 83 0.08 -15.90 -21.77
CA VAL A 83 0.42 -17.03 -20.88
C VAL A 83 -0.82 -17.53 -20.14
N ILE A 84 -1.63 -16.62 -19.59
CA ILE A 84 -2.89 -16.97 -18.90
C ILE A 84 -3.84 -17.69 -19.87
N LEU A 85 -4.02 -17.17 -21.07
CA LEU A 85 -4.89 -17.78 -22.09
C LEU A 85 -4.47 -19.23 -22.41
N LEU A 86 -3.16 -19.45 -22.53
CA LEU A 86 -2.63 -20.74 -22.95
C LEU A 86 -2.59 -21.79 -21.84
N PHE A 87 -2.42 -21.36 -20.58
CA PHE A 87 -2.06 -22.28 -19.51
C PHE A 87 -3.02 -22.29 -18.32
N PHE A 88 -3.91 -21.27 -18.12
CA PHE A 88 -4.70 -21.15 -16.90
C PHE A 88 -6.22 -21.14 -17.14
N PRO A 89 -7.03 -21.82 -16.27
CA PRO A 89 -6.60 -22.66 -15.14
C PRO A 89 -5.98 -24.00 -15.58
N GLU A 90 -6.20 -24.38 -16.80
CA GLU A 90 -5.69 -25.57 -17.48
C GLU A 90 -5.19 -25.22 -18.88
N PRO A 91 -4.19 -25.97 -19.41
CA PRO A 91 -3.71 -25.75 -20.77
C PRO A 91 -4.85 -25.79 -21.80
N ILE A 92 -4.87 -24.79 -22.70
CA ILE A 92 -5.95 -24.61 -23.69
C ILE A 92 -6.21 -25.86 -24.56
N TRP A 93 -5.21 -26.72 -24.74
CA TRP A 93 -5.32 -27.99 -25.49
C TRP A 93 -5.80 -29.17 -24.65
N LYS A 94 -6.07 -28.97 -23.34
CA LYS A 94 -6.61 -29.97 -22.42
C LYS A 94 -7.96 -29.57 -21.82
N THR A 95 -8.25 -28.26 -21.81
CA THR A 95 -9.45 -27.73 -21.15
C THR A 95 -10.72 -28.12 -21.91
N GLU A 96 -11.76 -28.48 -21.18
CA GLU A 96 -13.10 -28.70 -21.72
C GLU A 96 -13.87 -27.37 -21.87
N ASN A 97 -13.44 -26.31 -21.18
CA ASN A 97 -14.13 -25.01 -21.17
C ASN A 97 -13.16 -23.83 -21.37
N ILE A 98 -12.86 -23.53 -22.63
CA ILE A 98 -12.04 -22.38 -23.04
C ILE A 98 -12.57 -21.03 -22.56
N MET A 99 -13.88 -20.92 -22.28
CA MET A 99 -14.47 -19.67 -21.81
C MET A 99 -13.93 -19.26 -20.43
N THR A 100 -13.50 -20.23 -19.61
CA THR A 100 -12.84 -19.92 -18.34
C THR A 100 -11.49 -19.26 -18.58
N ASN A 101 -10.67 -19.77 -19.49
CA ASN A 101 -9.36 -19.16 -19.83
C ASN A 101 -9.55 -17.74 -20.39
N ILE A 102 -10.52 -17.54 -21.29
CA ILE A 102 -10.85 -16.22 -21.84
C ILE A 102 -11.34 -15.28 -20.73
N GLY A 103 -12.22 -15.77 -19.85
CA GLY A 103 -12.72 -15.01 -18.69
C GLY A 103 -11.60 -14.57 -17.77
N MET A 104 -10.61 -15.43 -17.51
CA MET A 104 -9.43 -15.11 -16.72
C MET A 104 -8.56 -14.03 -17.37
N VAL A 105 -8.35 -14.09 -18.69
CA VAL A 105 -7.62 -13.04 -19.43
C VAL A 105 -8.31 -11.70 -19.33
N ILE A 106 -9.63 -11.67 -19.55
CA ILE A 106 -10.42 -10.43 -19.44
C ILE A 106 -10.33 -9.88 -18.01
N ALA A 107 -10.50 -10.73 -17.01
CA ALA A 107 -10.40 -10.35 -15.60
C ALA A 107 -9.00 -9.82 -15.24
N PHE A 108 -7.93 -10.46 -15.70
CA PHE A 108 -6.55 -10.02 -15.52
C PHE A 108 -6.31 -8.62 -16.09
N ILE A 109 -6.77 -8.37 -17.33
CA ILE A 109 -6.66 -7.05 -17.99
C ILE A 109 -7.48 -6.01 -17.22
N LEU A 110 -8.70 -6.35 -16.80
CA LEU A 110 -9.53 -5.44 -16.00
C LEU A 110 -8.90 -5.11 -14.65
N GLY A 111 -8.31 -6.09 -13.95
CA GLY A 111 -7.62 -5.88 -12.68
C GLY A 111 -6.45 -4.90 -12.82
N SER A 112 -5.60 -5.13 -13.82
CA SER A 112 -4.49 -4.22 -14.14
C SER A 112 -4.99 -2.82 -14.52
N THR A 113 -6.05 -2.73 -15.32
CA THR A 113 -6.61 -1.45 -15.75
C THR A 113 -7.18 -0.67 -14.57
N PHE A 114 -7.91 -1.32 -13.67
CA PHE A 114 -8.53 -0.67 -12.51
C PHE A 114 -7.47 -0.20 -11.49
N SER A 115 -6.43 -1.01 -11.27
CA SER A 115 -5.29 -0.61 -10.44
C SER A 115 -4.58 0.61 -11.04
N GLY A 116 -4.37 0.61 -12.37
CA GLY A 116 -3.78 1.76 -13.08
C GLY A 116 -4.66 3.01 -13.01
N LEU A 117 -5.98 2.87 -13.16
CA LEU A 117 -6.91 3.99 -13.01
C LEU A 117 -6.90 4.58 -11.60
N ALA A 118 -6.78 3.75 -10.56
CA ALA A 118 -6.63 4.23 -9.19
C ALA A 118 -5.38 5.12 -9.02
N GLY A 119 -4.24 4.72 -9.60
CA GLY A 119 -3.02 5.54 -9.64
C GLY A 119 -3.19 6.86 -10.40
N ILE A 120 -3.85 6.85 -11.56
CA ILE A 120 -4.15 8.08 -12.33
C ILE A 120 -5.03 9.04 -11.54
N ILE A 121 -6.08 8.53 -10.89
CA ILE A 121 -6.98 9.35 -10.06
C ILE A 121 -6.18 9.94 -8.89
N GLY A 122 -5.35 9.14 -8.22
CA GLY A 122 -4.50 9.58 -7.11
C GLY A 122 -3.60 10.74 -7.51
N ILE A 123 -2.80 10.59 -8.57
CA ILE A 123 -1.91 11.66 -9.07
C ILE A 123 -2.71 12.88 -9.51
N SER A 124 -3.85 12.68 -10.19
CA SER A 124 -4.67 13.79 -10.68
C SER A 124 -5.17 14.67 -9.56
N ILE A 125 -5.62 14.10 -8.44
CA ILE A 125 -6.10 14.87 -7.30
C ILE A 125 -4.95 15.39 -6.43
N ALA A 126 -3.91 14.60 -6.18
CA ALA A 126 -2.78 15.01 -5.35
C ALA A 126 -2.10 16.26 -5.91
N THR A 127 -1.78 16.28 -7.20
CA THR A 127 -1.15 17.44 -7.87
C THR A 127 -2.02 18.70 -7.87
N ILE A 128 -3.34 18.60 -7.71
CA ILE A 128 -4.22 19.75 -7.49
C ILE A 128 -4.25 20.11 -5.99
N ALA A 129 -4.38 19.11 -5.13
CA ALA A 129 -4.50 19.32 -3.70
C ALA A 129 -3.22 19.91 -3.08
N ASN A 130 -2.02 19.52 -3.55
CA ASN A 130 -0.74 20.08 -3.12
C ASN A 130 -0.74 21.61 -3.21
N ILE A 131 -1.12 22.14 -4.38
CA ILE A 131 -1.20 23.60 -4.63
C ILE A 131 -2.22 24.28 -3.72
N LYS A 132 -3.42 23.67 -3.59
CA LYS A 132 -4.51 24.24 -2.79
C LYS A 132 -4.19 24.25 -1.31
N THR A 133 -3.58 23.16 -0.83
CA THR A 133 -3.13 23.01 0.57
C THR A 133 -2.06 24.06 0.91
N ALA A 134 -1.03 24.23 0.07
CA ALA A 134 -0.01 25.24 0.27
C ALA A 134 -0.57 26.67 0.33
N ILE A 135 -1.46 27.04 -0.59
CA ILE A 135 -2.04 28.38 -0.65
C ILE A 135 -2.98 28.63 0.54
N LEU A 136 -3.80 27.65 0.93
CA LEU A 136 -4.74 27.81 2.04
C LEU A 136 -4.07 27.82 3.42
N ALA A 137 -2.81 27.40 3.54
CA ALA A 137 -2.02 27.57 4.74
C ALA A 137 -1.81 29.04 5.11
N LYS A 138 -1.89 29.98 4.15
CA LYS A 138 -1.95 31.43 4.40
C LYS A 138 -3.19 31.84 5.20
N GLU A 139 -4.32 31.17 4.97
CA GLU A 139 -5.58 31.56 5.62
C GLU A 139 -5.73 30.91 7.00
N SER A 140 -5.57 29.58 7.08
CA SER A 140 -5.61 28.85 8.35
C SER A 140 -5.19 27.39 8.21
N LEU A 141 -4.67 26.80 9.29
CA LEU A 141 -4.35 25.38 9.41
C LEU A 141 -5.58 24.50 9.06
N ALA A 142 -6.77 24.86 9.54
CA ALA A 142 -7.98 24.08 9.31
C ALA A 142 -8.40 24.02 7.85
N LYS A 143 -8.29 25.12 7.08
CA LYS A 143 -8.63 25.12 5.65
C LYS A 143 -7.62 24.33 4.85
N SER A 144 -6.35 24.48 5.16
CA SER A 144 -5.25 23.74 4.55
C SER A 144 -5.38 22.23 4.81
N PHE A 145 -5.62 21.83 6.06
CA PHE A 145 -5.91 20.44 6.43
C PHE A 145 -7.05 19.84 5.60
N MET A 146 -8.18 20.57 5.51
CA MET A 146 -9.34 20.05 4.77
C MET A 146 -9.07 19.91 3.27
N ALA A 147 -8.23 20.77 2.67
CA ALA A 147 -7.84 20.64 1.27
C ALA A 147 -7.00 19.38 1.04
N GLY A 148 -5.99 19.14 1.88
CA GLY A 148 -5.15 17.95 1.83
C GLY A 148 -5.95 16.67 2.09
N PHE A 149 -6.71 16.63 3.19
CA PHE A 149 -7.48 15.45 3.60
C PHE A 149 -8.55 15.05 2.56
N ARG A 150 -9.33 16.01 2.04
CA ARG A 150 -10.32 15.71 1.00
C ARG A 150 -9.66 15.30 -0.32
N GLY A 151 -8.45 15.82 -0.60
CA GLY A 151 -7.62 15.32 -1.70
C GLY A 151 -7.30 13.83 -1.53
N GLY A 152 -6.80 13.43 -0.36
CA GLY A 152 -6.55 12.03 -0.03
C GLY A 152 -7.82 11.16 -0.07
N ALA A 153 -8.94 11.70 0.43
CA ALA A 153 -10.22 10.98 0.45
C ALA A 153 -10.79 10.69 -0.95
N VAL A 154 -10.50 11.51 -1.96
CA VAL A 154 -10.84 11.18 -3.37
C VAL A 154 -10.19 9.86 -3.76
N MET A 155 -8.92 9.70 -3.43
CA MET A 155 -8.18 8.47 -3.74
C MET A 155 -8.72 7.28 -2.95
N GLY A 156 -8.90 7.42 -1.63
CA GLY A 156 -9.42 6.36 -0.77
C GLY A 156 -10.76 5.81 -1.25
N MET A 157 -11.68 6.70 -1.59
CA MET A 157 -13.02 6.32 -2.11
C MET A 157 -12.94 5.68 -3.50
N ALA A 158 -12.07 6.18 -4.40
CA ALA A 158 -11.89 5.61 -5.73
C ALA A 158 -11.26 4.22 -5.66
N VAL A 159 -10.20 4.02 -4.87
CA VAL A 159 -9.48 2.74 -4.72
C VAL A 159 -10.42 1.65 -4.22
N VAL A 160 -11.12 1.87 -3.09
CA VAL A 160 -11.97 0.83 -2.50
C VAL A 160 -13.26 0.64 -3.29
N GLY A 161 -13.82 1.72 -3.83
CA GLY A 161 -14.99 1.62 -4.70
C GLY A 161 -14.74 0.80 -5.96
N THR A 162 -13.58 1.00 -6.63
CA THR A 162 -13.24 0.24 -7.85
C THR A 162 -12.88 -1.22 -7.53
N SER A 163 -12.19 -1.50 -6.42
CA SER A 163 -11.84 -2.87 -6.03
C SER A 163 -13.08 -3.70 -5.69
N LEU A 164 -14.01 -3.13 -4.91
CA LEU A 164 -15.23 -3.81 -4.52
C LEU A 164 -16.22 -3.97 -5.70
N ALA A 165 -16.40 -2.92 -6.52
CA ALA A 165 -17.23 -3.00 -7.71
C ALA A 165 -16.74 -4.05 -8.71
N GLY A 166 -15.41 -4.05 -9.01
CA GLY A 166 -14.82 -5.00 -9.93
C GLY A 166 -14.97 -6.44 -9.48
N SER A 167 -14.65 -6.73 -8.22
CA SER A 167 -14.80 -8.08 -7.65
C SER A 167 -16.25 -8.54 -7.62
N SER A 168 -17.19 -7.66 -7.24
CA SER A 168 -18.63 -7.96 -7.17
C SER A 168 -19.22 -8.22 -8.55
N ILE A 169 -18.91 -7.37 -9.54
CA ILE A 169 -19.42 -7.54 -10.92
C ILE A 169 -18.90 -8.85 -11.52
N LEU A 170 -17.59 -9.12 -11.41
CA LEU A 170 -17.01 -10.34 -11.94
C LEU A 170 -17.60 -11.58 -11.26
N TYR A 171 -17.78 -11.57 -9.95
CA TYR A 171 -18.43 -12.67 -9.24
C TYR A 171 -19.89 -12.87 -9.71
N LEU A 172 -20.68 -11.81 -9.83
CA LEU A 172 -22.08 -11.91 -10.25
C LEU A 172 -22.22 -12.47 -11.65
N LEU A 173 -21.34 -12.08 -12.58
CA LEU A 173 -21.37 -12.51 -13.97
C LEU A 173 -20.88 -13.94 -14.16
N THR A 174 -19.90 -14.38 -13.38
CA THR A 174 -19.19 -15.63 -13.65
C THR A 174 -19.44 -16.72 -12.61
N LYS A 175 -19.75 -16.33 -11.37
CA LYS A 175 -19.84 -17.24 -10.20
C LYS A 175 -18.59 -18.14 -10.04
N ASN A 176 -17.44 -17.69 -10.52
CA ASN A 176 -16.20 -18.43 -10.60
C ASN A 176 -15.07 -17.70 -9.85
N SER A 177 -14.53 -18.34 -8.81
CA SER A 177 -13.46 -17.78 -7.99
C SER A 177 -12.13 -17.63 -8.75
N ASN A 178 -11.80 -18.53 -9.70
CA ASN A 178 -10.58 -18.45 -10.49
C ASN A 178 -10.53 -17.18 -11.35
N ILE A 179 -11.69 -16.72 -11.86
CA ILE A 179 -11.77 -15.47 -12.63
C ILE A 179 -11.50 -14.27 -11.69
N VAL A 180 -12.01 -14.29 -10.47
CA VAL A 180 -11.72 -13.23 -9.48
C VAL A 180 -10.26 -13.28 -9.00
N LEU A 181 -9.66 -14.46 -8.89
CA LEU A 181 -8.21 -14.61 -8.65
C LEU A 181 -7.37 -14.02 -9.79
N ALA A 182 -7.77 -14.22 -11.05
CA ALA A 182 -7.08 -13.63 -12.19
C ALA A 182 -7.21 -12.09 -12.22
N PHE A 183 -8.35 -11.54 -11.80
CA PHE A 183 -8.54 -10.10 -11.59
C PHE A 183 -7.60 -9.57 -10.50
N SER A 184 -7.50 -10.28 -9.38
CA SER A 184 -6.54 -9.97 -8.32
C SER A 184 -5.10 -10.02 -8.83
N PHE A 185 -4.73 -11.05 -9.60
CA PHE A 185 -3.38 -11.17 -10.15
C PHE A 185 -3.01 -10.00 -11.06
N GLY A 186 -3.93 -9.55 -11.91
CA GLY A 186 -3.73 -8.37 -12.75
C GLY A 186 -3.51 -7.10 -11.93
N ALA A 187 -4.29 -6.93 -10.87
CA ALA A 187 -4.15 -5.81 -9.94
C ALA A 187 -2.82 -5.85 -9.17
N SER A 188 -2.47 -7.02 -8.62
CA SER A 188 -1.25 -7.25 -7.84
C SER A 188 0.01 -7.04 -8.65
N LEU A 189 0.01 -7.50 -9.89
CA LEU A 189 1.16 -7.34 -10.75
C LEU A 189 1.40 -5.88 -11.11
N LEU A 190 0.35 -5.13 -11.44
CA LEU A 190 0.49 -3.70 -11.68
C LEU A 190 0.91 -2.97 -10.41
N ALA A 191 0.34 -3.33 -9.26
CA ALA A 191 0.71 -2.75 -7.97
C ALA A 191 2.18 -3.01 -7.62
N LEU A 192 2.69 -4.22 -7.85
CA LEU A 192 4.10 -4.56 -7.65
C LEU A 192 5.02 -3.63 -8.44
N PHE A 193 4.72 -3.47 -9.72
CA PHE A 193 5.52 -2.61 -10.59
C PHE A 193 5.37 -1.13 -10.23
N ALA A 194 4.15 -0.63 -10.01
CA ALA A 194 3.92 0.76 -9.64
C ALA A 194 4.57 1.12 -8.29
N LYS A 195 4.49 0.22 -7.30
CA LYS A 195 5.11 0.44 -5.99
C LYS A 195 6.64 0.41 -6.05
N ALA A 196 7.21 -0.59 -6.72
CA ALA A 196 8.66 -0.72 -6.85
C ALA A 196 9.23 0.39 -7.77
N GLY A 197 8.60 0.68 -8.90
CA GLY A 197 9.04 1.71 -9.85
C GLY A 197 8.93 3.12 -9.29
N GLY A 198 7.77 3.45 -8.70
CA GLY A 198 7.58 4.71 -7.99
C GLY A 198 8.55 4.88 -6.83
N GLY A 199 8.78 3.81 -6.03
CA GLY A 199 9.74 3.81 -4.94
C GLY A 199 11.19 4.02 -5.39
N ILE A 200 11.65 3.34 -6.46
CA ILE A 200 12.98 3.57 -7.03
C ILE A 200 13.10 5.00 -7.56
N PHE A 201 12.08 5.52 -8.23
CA PHE A 201 12.11 6.88 -8.75
C PHE A 201 12.20 7.91 -7.63
N THR A 202 11.29 7.87 -6.65
CA THR A 202 11.24 8.87 -5.58
C THR A 202 12.53 8.84 -4.76
N LYS A 203 13.02 7.66 -4.36
CA LYS A 203 14.22 7.59 -3.53
C LYS A 203 15.52 7.80 -4.30
N THR A 204 15.53 7.64 -5.61
CA THR A 204 16.62 8.14 -6.47
C THR A 204 16.72 9.66 -6.44
N ALA A 205 15.58 10.35 -6.52
CA ALA A 205 15.53 11.82 -6.53
C ALA A 205 15.85 12.39 -5.15
N ASP A 206 15.21 11.88 -4.10
CA ASP A 206 15.34 12.28 -2.72
C ASP A 206 16.81 12.14 -2.22
N MET A 207 17.38 10.92 -2.32
CA MET A 207 18.80 10.69 -1.94
C MET A 207 19.77 11.61 -2.69
N ALA A 208 19.55 11.85 -3.98
CA ALA A 208 20.42 12.72 -4.76
C ALA A 208 20.24 14.19 -4.37
N ALA A 209 19.00 14.63 -4.10
CA ALA A 209 18.71 15.97 -3.62
C ALA A 209 19.29 16.22 -2.24
N ASP A 210 19.14 15.28 -1.30
CA ASP A 210 19.63 15.38 0.07
C ASP A 210 21.16 15.40 0.15
N LEU A 211 21.82 14.47 -0.53
CA LEU A 211 23.28 14.40 -0.52
C LEU A 211 23.91 15.66 -1.11
N THR A 212 23.44 16.13 -2.24
CA THR A 212 24.02 17.31 -2.90
C THR A 212 23.54 18.63 -2.28
N GLY A 213 22.27 18.72 -1.89
CA GLY A 213 21.68 19.92 -1.30
C GLY A 213 22.06 20.11 0.17
N LYS A 214 21.63 19.21 1.03
CA LYS A 214 21.78 19.34 2.48
C LYS A 214 23.20 19.08 2.97
N VAL A 215 23.84 18.01 2.45
CA VAL A 215 25.16 17.58 2.98
C VAL A 215 26.30 18.35 2.33
N GLU A 216 26.32 18.48 0.99
CA GLU A 216 27.45 19.13 0.29
C GLU A 216 27.33 20.65 0.23
N LEU A 217 26.15 21.19 -0.10
CA LEU A 217 25.96 22.63 -0.32
C LEU A 217 25.36 23.36 0.88
N GLY A 218 24.74 22.67 1.82
CA GLY A 218 24.10 23.27 3.00
C GLY A 218 22.89 24.15 2.66
N ILE A 219 22.21 23.90 1.54
CA ILE A 219 20.98 24.59 1.13
C ILE A 219 19.74 23.90 1.72
N PRO A 220 18.60 24.61 1.88
CA PRO A 220 17.34 24.02 2.33
C PRO A 220 16.87 22.83 1.48
N GLU A 221 15.97 22.02 2.01
CA GLU A 221 15.45 20.79 1.38
C GLU A 221 14.78 21.09 0.03
N ASP A 222 13.81 22.00 0.04
CA ASP A 222 13.03 22.38 -1.14
C ASP A 222 13.58 23.62 -1.85
N ASP A 223 14.91 23.82 -1.82
CA ASP A 223 15.51 24.96 -2.49
C ASP A 223 15.43 24.81 -4.03
N PRO A 224 14.80 25.78 -4.75
CA PRO A 224 14.65 25.70 -6.19
C PRO A 224 15.98 25.73 -6.97
N ARG A 225 17.10 26.02 -6.33
CA ARG A 225 18.43 25.91 -6.93
C ARG A 225 18.89 24.45 -7.08
N ASN A 226 18.31 23.53 -6.32
CA ASN A 226 18.62 22.11 -6.44
C ASN A 226 17.95 21.52 -7.71
N PRO A 227 18.73 20.99 -8.69
CA PRO A 227 18.16 20.44 -9.91
C PRO A 227 17.23 19.23 -9.70
N ALA A 228 17.33 18.52 -8.58
CA ALA A 228 16.52 17.34 -8.28
C ALA A 228 15.23 17.65 -7.49
N VAL A 229 15.05 18.89 -6.96
CA VAL A 229 13.92 19.21 -6.08
C VAL A 229 12.55 18.94 -6.72
N ILE A 230 12.39 19.24 -8.02
CA ILE A 230 11.12 18.93 -8.71
C ILE A 230 10.96 17.42 -8.94
N ALA A 231 12.07 16.70 -9.19
CA ALA A 231 12.01 15.24 -9.33
C ALA A 231 11.62 14.56 -8.01
N ASP A 232 12.06 15.07 -6.88
CA ASP A 232 11.70 14.62 -5.55
C ASP A 232 10.20 14.80 -5.29
N ASN A 233 9.67 16.00 -5.45
CA ASN A 233 8.23 16.26 -5.34
C ASN A 233 7.36 15.46 -6.35
N VAL A 234 7.87 15.15 -7.54
CA VAL A 234 7.25 14.21 -8.48
C VAL A 234 7.23 12.81 -7.87
N GLY A 235 8.32 12.43 -7.20
CA GLY A 235 8.47 11.14 -6.54
C GLY A 235 7.39 10.85 -5.52
N ASP A 236 7.04 11.80 -4.67
CA ASP A 236 5.96 11.67 -3.69
C ASP A 236 4.61 11.36 -4.35
N ASN A 237 4.31 12.02 -5.48
CA ASN A 237 3.07 11.77 -6.21
C ASN A 237 3.05 10.38 -6.88
N VAL A 238 4.16 9.90 -7.42
CA VAL A 238 4.19 8.62 -8.14
C VAL A 238 4.48 7.43 -7.23
N GLY A 239 5.34 7.58 -6.22
CA GLY A 239 5.70 6.54 -5.27
C GLY A 239 4.72 6.40 -4.12
N ASP A 240 4.48 7.53 -3.42
CA ASP A 240 3.72 7.53 -2.16
C ASP A 240 2.22 7.74 -2.37
N VAL A 241 1.77 8.37 -3.47
CA VAL A 241 0.34 8.42 -3.79
C VAL A 241 -0.03 7.25 -4.71
N ALA A 242 0.43 7.21 -5.95
CA ALA A 242 -0.04 6.21 -6.92
C ALA A 242 0.41 4.79 -6.55
N GLY A 243 1.69 4.61 -6.14
CA GLY A 243 2.21 3.30 -5.74
C GLY A 243 1.54 2.73 -4.51
N MET A 244 1.29 3.55 -3.46
CA MET A 244 0.55 3.12 -2.27
C MET A 244 -0.92 2.80 -2.56
N GLY A 245 -1.56 3.61 -3.39
CA GLY A 245 -2.93 3.34 -3.78
C GLY A 245 -3.09 2.04 -4.55
N ALA A 246 -2.16 1.72 -5.43
CA ALA A 246 -2.13 0.45 -6.13
C ALA A 246 -1.89 -0.73 -5.16
N ASP A 247 -1.02 -0.58 -4.15
CA ASP A 247 -0.73 -1.61 -3.13
C ASP A 247 -1.97 -1.92 -2.27
N LEU A 248 -2.68 -0.89 -1.79
CA LEU A 248 -3.89 -1.09 -0.99
C LEU A 248 -5.10 -1.55 -1.83
N PHE A 249 -5.15 -1.17 -3.11
CA PHE A 249 -6.09 -1.72 -4.08
C PHE A 249 -5.86 -3.22 -4.26
N ASP A 250 -4.61 -3.63 -4.46
CA ASP A 250 -4.19 -5.03 -4.55
C ASP A 250 -4.56 -5.83 -3.30
N SER A 251 -4.14 -5.37 -2.13
CA SER A 251 -4.41 -6.05 -0.85
C SER A 251 -5.91 -6.28 -0.62
N ASN A 252 -6.75 -5.30 -0.96
CA ASN A 252 -8.20 -5.41 -0.82
C ASN A 252 -8.80 -6.47 -1.76
N ILE A 253 -8.40 -6.46 -3.04
CA ILE A 253 -8.87 -7.46 -4.01
C ILE A 253 -8.35 -8.85 -3.67
N ALA A 254 -7.09 -8.97 -3.27
CA ALA A 254 -6.47 -10.24 -2.93
C ALA A 254 -7.17 -10.90 -1.73
N ALA A 255 -7.54 -10.12 -0.72
CA ALA A 255 -8.34 -10.62 0.40
C ALA A 255 -9.73 -11.08 -0.02
N ILE A 256 -10.43 -10.31 -0.87
CA ILE A 256 -11.74 -10.71 -1.43
C ILE A 256 -11.60 -11.99 -2.24
N ALA A 257 -10.62 -12.08 -3.14
CA ALA A 257 -10.40 -13.23 -4.00
C ALA A 257 -10.05 -14.50 -3.21
N ALA A 258 -9.13 -14.39 -2.23
CA ALA A 258 -8.78 -15.51 -1.33
C ALA A 258 -9.98 -15.99 -0.51
N THR A 259 -10.71 -15.04 0.07
CA THR A 259 -11.90 -15.37 0.86
C THR A 259 -12.99 -16.00 0.00
N LEU A 260 -13.17 -15.55 -1.24
CA LEU A 260 -14.16 -16.10 -2.17
C LEU A 260 -13.88 -17.57 -2.50
N VAL A 261 -12.62 -17.97 -2.68
CA VAL A 261 -12.23 -19.38 -2.91
C VAL A 261 -12.74 -20.28 -1.78
N ILE A 262 -12.62 -19.81 -0.55
CA ILE A 262 -13.00 -20.59 0.64
C ILE A 262 -14.50 -20.46 0.95
N ALA A 263 -15.06 -19.27 0.78
CA ALA A 263 -16.46 -18.99 1.12
C ALA A 263 -17.46 -19.58 0.11
N LEU A 264 -17.07 -19.75 -1.16
CA LEU A 264 -17.97 -20.24 -2.21
C LEU A 264 -18.46 -21.66 -1.95
N PRO A 265 -17.60 -22.66 -1.69
CA PRO A 265 -18.04 -24.02 -1.36
C PRO A 265 -18.81 -24.10 -0.03
N LEU A 266 -18.58 -23.16 0.90
CA LEU A 266 -19.27 -23.10 2.20
C LEU A 266 -20.61 -22.36 2.15
N GLY A 267 -20.93 -21.67 1.03
CA GLY A 267 -22.16 -20.87 0.90
C GLY A 267 -22.15 -19.54 1.65
N GLU A 268 -20.97 -19.07 2.13
CA GLU A 268 -20.82 -17.87 2.98
C GLU A 268 -20.46 -16.60 2.20
N VAL A 269 -20.58 -16.61 0.87
CA VAL A 269 -20.21 -15.48 -0.02
C VAL A 269 -21.01 -14.22 0.32
N ASN A 270 -22.28 -14.37 0.68
CA ASN A 270 -23.13 -13.23 1.07
C ASN A 270 -22.60 -12.51 2.31
N MET A 271 -22.13 -13.25 3.31
CA MET A 271 -21.53 -12.64 4.51
C MET A 271 -20.25 -11.86 4.18
N MET A 272 -19.39 -12.39 3.33
CA MET A 272 -18.18 -11.73 2.87
C MET A 272 -18.49 -10.38 2.18
N PHE A 273 -19.38 -10.38 1.17
CA PHE A 273 -19.75 -9.14 0.48
C PHE A 273 -20.49 -8.14 1.38
N CYS A 274 -21.29 -8.63 2.32
CA CYS A 274 -21.94 -7.80 3.34
C CYS A 274 -20.89 -7.00 4.14
N PHE A 275 -19.85 -7.68 4.62
CA PHE A 275 -18.81 -7.04 5.43
C PHE A 275 -17.96 -6.07 4.59
N CYS A 276 -17.64 -6.41 3.33
CA CYS A 276 -16.97 -5.50 2.42
C CYS A 276 -17.82 -4.24 2.12
N ALA A 277 -19.12 -4.40 1.85
CA ALA A 277 -20.03 -3.29 1.59
C ALA A 277 -20.17 -2.36 2.81
N ILE A 278 -20.35 -2.93 4.00
CA ILE A 278 -20.45 -2.17 5.25
C ILE A 278 -19.13 -1.48 5.56
N GLY A 279 -17.98 -2.12 5.28
CA GLY A 279 -16.66 -1.51 5.47
C GLY A 279 -16.46 -0.26 4.60
N LEU A 280 -16.83 -0.35 3.32
CA LEU A 280 -16.81 0.82 2.44
C LEU A 280 -17.79 1.91 2.90
N LEU A 281 -19.01 1.53 3.31
CA LEU A 281 -19.99 2.48 3.86
C LEU A 281 -19.49 3.17 5.13
N ALA A 282 -18.85 2.43 6.05
CA ALA A 282 -18.24 2.98 7.25
C ALA A 282 -17.11 3.96 6.89
N SER A 283 -16.28 3.63 5.88
CA SER A 283 -15.23 4.52 5.39
C SER A 283 -15.83 5.80 4.76
N ILE A 284 -16.91 5.71 3.99
CA ILE A 284 -17.63 6.87 3.43
C ILE A 284 -18.09 7.80 4.57
N ILE A 285 -18.71 7.26 5.61
CA ILE A 285 -19.17 8.05 6.75
C ILE A 285 -17.98 8.65 7.48
N GLY A 286 -16.90 7.87 7.70
CA GLY A 286 -15.69 8.33 8.35
C GLY A 286 -15.05 9.54 7.66
N VAL A 287 -14.89 9.50 6.32
CA VAL A 287 -14.30 10.62 5.56
C VAL A 287 -15.21 11.84 5.50
N LEU A 288 -16.54 11.65 5.49
CA LEU A 288 -17.50 12.75 5.53
C LEU A 288 -17.52 13.44 6.90
N CYS A 289 -17.33 12.70 7.99
CA CYS A 289 -17.31 13.21 9.36
C CYS A 289 -15.95 13.77 9.78
N ALA A 290 -14.87 13.44 9.08
CA ALA A 290 -13.54 13.92 9.43
C ALA A 290 -13.44 15.43 9.25
N HIS A 291 -13.15 16.13 10.35
CA HIS A 291 -12.95 17.58 10.36
C HIS A 291 -12.01 17.97 11.49
N ILE A 292 -11.42 19.15 11.34
CA ILE A 292 -10.58 19.78 12.36
C ILE A 292 -11.24 21.06 12.86
N GLY A 293 -11.26 21.27 14.17
CA GLY A 293 -11.71 22.53 14.76
C GLY A 293 -10.70 23.67 14.55
N LYS A 294 -11.11 24.92 14.82
CA LYS A 294 -10.25 26.11 14.61
C LYS A 294 -8.88 26.07 15.33
N LYS A 295 -8.77 25.33 16.43
CA LYS A 295 -7.54 25.08 17.21
C LYS A 295 -7.28 23.57 17.34
N GLY A 296 -7.75 22.78 16.36
CA GLY A 296 -7.63 21.33 16.41
C GLY A 296 -6.26 20.87 15.93
N ASN A 297 -5.85 19.69 16.38
CA ASN A 297 -4.63 19.04 15.94
C ASN A 297 -4.92 18.12 14.74
N PRO A 298 -4.21 18.27 13.61
CA PRO A 298 -4.42 17.45 12.39
C PRO A 298 -4.33 15.95 12.65
N GLY A 299 -3.30 15.48 13.35
CA GLY A 299 -3.12 14.07 13.65
C GLY A 299 -4.25 13.46 14.48
N LYS A 300 -4.80 14.21 15.45
CA LYS A 300 -5.98 13.76 16.20
C LYS A 300 -7.22 13.66 15.32
N ALA A 301 -7.39 14.57 14.35
CA ALA A 301 -8.52 14.55 13.44
C ALA A 301 -8.49 13.28 12.54
N LEU A 302 -7.31 12.92 12.01
CA LEU A 302 -7.10 11.72 11.21
C LEU A 302 -7.38 10.44 12.02
N ASN A 303 -6.82 10.35 13.23
CA ASN A 303 -7.03 9.20 14.11
C ASN A 303 -8.50 9.06 14.54
N ASN A 304 -9.18 10.14 14.87
CA ASN A 304 -10.60 10.11 15.23
C ASN A 304 -11.47 9.62 14.07
N GLY A 305 -11.16 10.01 12.82
CA GLY A 305 -11.83 9.50 11.64
C GLY A 305 -11.67 7.98 11.51
N THR A 306 -10.47 7.46 11.75
CA THR A 306 -10.20 6.01 11.73
C THR A 306 -10.98 5.29 12.84
N TYR A 307 -10.94 5.76 14.08
CA TYR A 307 -11.68 5.13 15.19
C TYR A 307 -13.19 5.16 14.98
N LEU A 308 -13.73 6.27 14.45
CA LEU A 308 -15.14 6.37 14.08
C LEU A 308 -15.51 5.31 13.04
N THR A 309 -14.69 5.15 12.01
CA THR A 309 -14.89 4.13 10.96
C THR A 309 -14.91 2.72 11.55
N CYS A 310 -13.96 2.39 12.43
CA CYS A 310 -13.93 1.11 13.15
C CYS A 310 -15.22 0.87 13.97
N GLY A 311 -15.66 1.90 14.71
CA GLY A 311 -16.88 1.81 15.52
C GLY A 311 -18.13 1.57 14.67
N ILE A 312 -18.28 2.32 13.57
CA ILE A 312 -19.40 2.16 12.64
C ILE A 312 -19.39 0.77 12.00
N PHE A 313 -18.22 0.31 11.51
CA PHE A 313 -18.08 -1.03 10.95
C PHE A 313 -18.50 -2.11 11.94
N THR A 314 -17.99 -2.05 13.18
CA THR A 314 -18.30 -3.02 14.23
C THR A 314 -19.80 -3.09 14.52
N ILE A 315 -20.44 -1.94 14.68
CA ILE A 315 -21.87 -1.83 15.03
C ILE A 315 -22.74 -2.35 13.86
N LEU A 316 -22.47 -1.86 12.64
CA LEU A 316 -23.30 -2.22 11.49
C LEU A 316 -23.15 -3.70 11.12
N THR A 317 -21.93 -4.25 11.16
CA THR A 317 -21.71 -5.68 10.89
C THR A 317 -22.30 -6.58 11.98
N PHE A 318 -22.31 -6.14 13.25
CA PHE A 318 -23.00 -6.84 14.33
C PHE A 318 -24.50 -6.96 14.06
N PHE A 319 -25.15 -5.85 13.73
CA PHE A 319 -26.57 -5.87 13.39
C PHE A 319 -26.84 -6.67 12.11
N ALA A 320 -26.02 -6.51 11.07
CA ALA A 320 -26.14 -7.32 9.85
C ALA A 320 -26.02 -8.82 10.15
N THR A 321 -25.11 -9.21 11.02
CA THR A 321 -24.95 -10.62 11.45
C THR A 321 -26.22 -11.17 12.09
N ILE A 322 -26.86 -10.38 12.95
CA ILE A 322 -28.12 -10.79 13.59
C ILE A 322 -29.29 -10.82 12.58
N PHE A 323 -29.45 -9.77 11.78
CA PHE A 323 -30.60 -9.65 10.87
C PHE A 323 -30.53 -10.59 9.67
N CYS A 324 -29.32 -10.85 9.13
CA CYS A 324 -29.12 -11.79 8.03
C CYS A 324 -28.89 -13.23 8.50
N ASN A 325 -28.94 -13.50 9.82
CA ASN A 325 -28.68 -14.81 10.44
C ASN A 325 -27.31 -15.40 10.08
N PHE A 326 -26.30 -14.54 9.99
CA PHE A 326 -24.91 -14.96 9.81
C PHE A 326 -24.32 -15.52 11.10
N ASN A 327 -23.25 -16.29 10.98
CA ASN A 327 -22.62 -16.89 12.16
C ASN A 327 -21.79 -15.85 12.93
N ILE A 328 -22.13 -15.66 14.22
CA ILE A 328 -21.47 -14.67 15.09
C ILE A 328 -19.98 -14.95 15.31
N ARG A 329 -19.52 -16.21 15.18
CA ARG A 329 -18.10 -16.56 15.31
C ARG A 329 -17.28 -16.02 14.14
N ILE A 330 -17.84 -16.04 12.93
CA ILE A 330 -17.20 -15.46 11.74
C ILE A 330 -17.14 -13.93 11.86
N TRP A 331 -18.20 -13.30 12.41
CA TRP A 331 -18.16 -11.87 12.76
C TRP A 331 -17.04 -11.58 13.76
N GLY A 332 -16.90 -12.39 14.81
CA GLY A 332 -15.82 -12.27 15.80
C GLY A 332 -14.43 -12.36 15.17
N ALA A 333 -14.23 -13.23 14.18
CA ALA A 333 -12.98 -13.35 13.43
C ALA A 333 -12.68 -12.08 12.61
N ALA A 334 -13.68 -11.51 11.94
CA ALA A 334 -13.51 -10.26 11.20
C ALA A 334 -13.16 -9.07 12.13
N ILE A 335 -13.83 -8.96 13.27
CA ILE A 335 -13.54 -7.92 14.27
C ILE A 335 -12.12 -8.10 14.85
N MET A 336 -11.68 -9.33 15.10
CA MET A 336 -10.32 -9.61 15.55
C MET A 336 -9.28 -9.07 14.55
N GLY A 337 -9.47 -9.31 13.26
CA GLY A 337 -8.58 -8.76 12.21
C GLY A 337 -8.54 -7.23 12.23
N MET A 338 -9.70 -6.57 12.33
CA MET A 338 -9.77 -5.10 12.41
C MET A 338 -9.03 -4.57 13.65
N ILE A 339 -9.24 -5.16 14.82
CA ILE A 339 -8.58 -4.75 16.08
C ILE A 339 -7.06 -4.88 15.94
N ILE A 340 -6.59 -6.01 15.42
CA ILE A 340 -5.13 -6.23 15.24
C ILE A 340 -4.55 -5.21 14.25
N GLY A 341 -5.26 -4.86 13.18
CA GLY A 341 -4.85 -3.81 12.26
C GLY A 341 -4.60 -2.47 12.95
N VAL A 342 -5.53 -2.06 13.80
CA VAL A 342 -5.39 -0.83 14.60
C VAL A 342 -4.21 -0.96 15.57
N VAL A 343 -4.05 -2.10 16.26
CA VAL A 343 -2.95 -2.34 17.20
C VAL A 343 -1.59 -2.28 16.51
N ILE A 344 -1.45 -2.87 15.31
CA ILE A 344 -0.21 -2.83 14.53
C ILE A 344 0.10 -1.38 14.13
N GLY A 345 -0.88 -0.61 13.65
CA GLY A 345 -0.71 0.81 13.34
C GLY A 345 -0.24 1.63 14.55
N LEU A 346 -0.87 1.45 15.71
CA LEU A 346 -0.47 2.11 16.96
C LEU A 346 0.93 1.70 17.42
N THR A 347 1.31 0.44 17.21
CA THR A 347 2.64 -0.05 17.55
C THR A 347 3.70 0.57 16.64
N SER A 348 3.45 0.63 15.32
CA SER A 348 4.34 1.32 14.39
C SER A 348 4.50 2.80 14.78
N ASN A 349 3.41 3.50 15.12
CA ASN A 349 3.48 4.86 15.61
C ASN A 349 4.30 5.00 16.91
N TYR A 350 4.21 4.04 17.83
CA TYR A 350 5.03 4.09 19.05
C TYR A 350 6.53 4.01 18.74
N TYR A 351 6.93 3.21 17.75
CA TYR A 351 8.34 3.09 17.40
C TYR A 351 8.82 4.24 16.52
N THR A 352 7.98 4.78 15.63
CA THR A 352 8.42 5.75 14.62
C THR A 352 7.95 7.19 14.86
N GLY A 353 7.04 7.44 15.81
CA GLY A 353 6.55 8.80 16.11
C GLY A 353 7.66 9.71 16.66
N ASP A 354 7.70 10.94 16.19
CA ASP A 354 8.73 11.95 16.49
C ASP A 354 8.83 12.32 17.98
N ASP A 355 7.71 12.25 18.70
CA ASP A 355 7.62 12.48 20.14
C ASP A 355 7.94 11.26 21.01
N LYS A 356 8.25 10.10 20.41
CA LYS A 356 8.39 8.82 21.11
C LYS A 356 9.83 8.50 21.51
N LYS A 357 9.95 7.75 22.62
CA LYS A 357 11.26 7.35 23.17
C LYS A 357 12.20 6.68 22.16
N PRO A 358 11.77 5.76 21.27
CA PRO A 358 12.68 5.16 20.29
C PRO A 358 13.32 6.19 19.37
N VAL A 359 12.54 7.11 18.81
CA VAL A 359 13.02 8.17 17.91
C VAL A 359 13.97 9.11 18.66
N ILE A 360 13.61 9.56 19.86
CA ILE A 360 14.48 10.41 20.69
C ILE A 360 15.80 9.69 21.01
N SER A 361 15.77 8.37 21.23
CA SER A 361 16.97 7.57 21.48
C SER A 361 17.88 7.50 20.24
N VAL A 362 17.31 7.33 19.06
CA VAL A 362 18.07 7.34 17.79
C VAL A 362 18.65 8.74 17.54
N ALA A 363 17.88 9.80 17.72
CA ALA A 363 18.34 11.17 17.60
C ALA A 363 19.47 11.48 18.59
N LYS A 364 19.39 11.00 19.83
CA LYS A 364 20.48 11.12 20.81
C LYS A 364 21.74 10.34 20.40
N SER A 365 21.58 9.20 19.73
CA SER A 365 22.71 8.42 19.22
C SER A 365 23.46 9.16 18.10
N SER A 366 22.79 10.04 17.37
CA SER A 366 23.38 10.88 16.31
C SER A 366 24.43 11.85 16.84
N LEU A 367 24.39 12.21 18.13
CA LEU A 367 25.47 12.97 18.79
C LEU A 367 26.82 12.24 18.79
N LYS A 368 26.81 10.93 18.64
CA LYS A 368 28.02 10.08 18.62
C LYS A 368 28.46 9.73 17.19
N GLY A 369 27.73 10.17 16.19
CA GLY A 369 28.04 9.96 14.78
C GLY A 369 27.13 8.96 14.06
N PRO A 370 27.22 8.87 12.72
CA PRO A 370 26.28 8.15 11.87
C PRO A 370 26.23 6.63 12.14
N ALA A 371 27.35 6.01 12.48
CA ALA A 371 27.37 4.57 12.79
C ALA A 371 26.43 4.22 13.96
N PHE A 372 26.41 5.05 15.01
CA PHE A 372 25.53 4.84 16.16
C PHE A 372 24.06 5.12 15.83
N THR A 373 23.80 6.11 14.97
CA THR A 373 22.47 6.38 14.44
C THR A 373 21.91 5.16 13.70
N ILE A 374 22.69 4.61 12.77
CA ILE A 374 22.31 3.45 11.95
C ILE A 374 22.05 2.23 12.84
N LEU A 375 23.01 1.87 13.71
CA LEU A 375 22.85 0.72 14.59
C LEU A 375 21.65 0.84 15.53
N SER A 376 21.40 2.04 16.06
CA SER A 376 20.27 2.28 16.97
C SER A 376 18.94 2.14 16.25
N GLY A 377 18.76 2.76 15.07
CA GLY A 377 17.53 2.65 14.29
C GLY A 377 17.27 1.24 13.78
N PHE A 378 18.28 0.54 13.30
CA PHE A 378 18.18 -0.86 12.89
C PHE A 378 17.75 -1.78 14.05
N SER A 379 18.34 -1.58 15.24
CA SER A 379 18.00 -2.37 16.45
C SER A 379 16.55 -2.15 16.88
N TYR A 380 16.08 -0.90 16.91
CA TYR A 380 14.67 -0.60 17.19
C TYR A 380 13.73 -1.13 16.10
N GLY A 381 14.15 -1.11 14.84
CA GLY A 381 13.41 -1.72 13.74
C GLY A 381 13.21 -3.23 13.94
N LEU A 382 14.26 -3.95 14.33
CA LEU A 382 14.16 -5.38 14.68
C LEU A 382 13.18 -5.62 15.85
N ILE A 383 13.27 -4.83 16.93
CA ILE A 383 12.36 -4.98 18.07
C ILE A 383 10.91 -4.67 17.67
N SER A 384 10.68 -3.67 16.81
CA SER A 384 9.36 -3.24 16.38
C SER A 384 8.61 -4.27 15.55
N SER A 385 9.31 -5.23 14.93
CA SER A 385 8.68 -6.29 14.15
C SER A 385 7.94 -7.32 15.02
N LEU A 386 8.41 -7.54 16.25
CA LEU A 386 7.84 -8.57 17.16
C LEU A 386 6.36 -8.35 17.48
N PRO A 387 5.89 -7.17 17.94
CA PRO A 387 4.48 -6.97 18.25
C PRO A 387 3.57 -7.16 17.04
N ALA A 388 4.02 -6.73 15.86
CA ALA A 388 3.24 -6.87 14.63
C ALA A 388 3.10 -8.34 14.20
N LEU A 389 4.20 -9.10 14.19
CA LEU A 389 4.18 -10.52 13.85
C LEU A 389 3.37 -11.34 14.85
N VAL A 390 3.51 -11.06 16.15
CA VAL A 390 2.70 -11.68 17.19
C VAL A 390 1.22 -11.34 17.01
N GLY A 391 0.90 -10.08 16.69
CA GLY A 391 -0.46 -9.64 16.41
C GLY A 391 -1.09 -10.39 15.25
N ILE A 392 -0.40 -10.49 14.11
CA ILE A 392 -0.87 -11.24 12.93
C ILE A 392 -1.08 -12.71 13.28
N GLY A 393 -0.11 -13.33 13.96
CA GLY A 393 -0.20 -14.73 14.38
C GLY A 393 -1.37 -14.98 15.35
N LEU A 394 -1.60 -14.06 16.31
CA LEU A 394 -2.73 -14.15 17.23
C LEU A 394 -4.07 -13.96 16.50
N ALA A 395 -4.16 -13.01 15.55
CA ALA A 395 -5.37 -12.82 14.75
C ALA A 395 -5.72 -14.11 13.99
N ALA A 396 -4.74 -14.71 13.32
CA ALA A 396 -4.93 -15.97 12.60
C ALA A 396 -5.34 -17.12 13.55
N LEU A 397 -4.63 -17.30 14.66
CA LEU A 397 -4.90 -18.37 15.64
C LEU A 397 -6.28 -18.22 16.29
N VAL A 398 -6.64 -17.02 16.74
CA VAL A 398 -7.93 -16.77 17.39
C VAL A 398 -9.06 -16.94 16.39
N SER A 399 -8.92 -16.42 15.16
CA SER A 399 -9.93 -16.57 14.11
C SER A 399 -10.13 -18.04 13.72
N TYR A 400 -9.03 -18.80 13.61
CA TYR A 400 -9.08 -20.25 13.40
C TYR A 400 -9.89 -20.94 14.49
N LYS A 401 -9.53 -20.72 15.77
CA LYS A 401 -10.17 -21.37 16.92
C LYS A 401 -11.63 -20.94 17.14
N LEU A 402 -11.98 -19.72 16.78
CA LEU A 402 -13.36 -19.25 16.83
C LEU A 402 -14.25 -19.98 15.82
N CYS A 403 -13.74 -20.23 14.62
CA CYS A 403 -14.54 -20.78 13.52
C CYS A 403 -14.43 -22.31 13.37
N GLU A 404 -13.37 -22.95 13.89
CA GLU A 404 -13.18 -24.42 13.86
C GLU A 404 -14.41 -25.20 14.32
N PRO A 405 -15.13 -24.85 15.43
CA PRO A 405 -16.28 -25.60 15.89
C PRO A 405 -17.54 -25.46 15.03
N ILE A 406 -17.53 -24.62 13.97
CA ILE A 406 -18.68 -24.48 13.07
C ILE A 406 -18.77 -25.69 12.12
N GLY A 407 -17.61 -26.14 11.62
CA GLY A 407 -17.51 -27.27 10.71
C GLY A 407 -16.26 -27.27 9.85
N PRO A 408 -16.10 -28.28 8.99
CA PRO A 408 -14.97 -28.36 8.06
C PRO A 408 -14.88 -27.12 7.16
N GLY A 409 -13.66 -26.60 6.93
CA GLY A 409 -13.42 -25.43 6.11
C GLY A 409 -13.64 -24.08 6.83
N TYR A 410 -14.47 -24.02 7.87
CA TYR A 410 -14.78 -22.75 8.55
C TYR A 410 -13.60 -22.14 9.31
N ALA A 411 -12.64 -22.95 9.76
CA ALA A 411 -11.42 -22.44 10.39
C ALA A 411 -10.61 -21.57 9.41
N MET A 412 -10.47 -22.02 8.16
CA MET A 412 -9.79 -21.25 7.10
C MET A 412 -10.62 -20.03 6.68
N LEU A 413 -11.95 -20.16 6.62
CA LEU A 413 -12.85 -19.02 6.41
C LEU A 413 -12.67 -17.97 7.53
N GLY A 414 -12.52 -18.38 8.78
CA GLY A 414 -12.26 -17.47 9.90
C GLY A 414 -11.01 -16.63 9.69
N ILE A 415 -9.90 -17.26 9.27
CA ILE A 415 -8.65 -16.54 8.96
C ILE A 415 -8.86 -15.54 7.81
N SER A 416 -9.50 -15.97 6.72
CA SER A 416 -9.72 -15.08 5.57
C SER A 416 -10.71 -13.95 5.88
N MET A 417 -11.72 -14.21 6.71
CA MET A 417 -12.63 -13.16 7.20
C MET A 417 -11.94 -12.18 8.16
N SER A 418 -10.88 -12.57 8.86
CA SER A 418 -10.06 -11.62 9.63
C SER A 418 -9.28 -10.66 8.71
N ALA A 419 -8.82 -11.13 7.55
CA ALA A 419 -8.23 -10.26 6.52
C ALA A 419 -9.27 -9.26 5.97
N ILE A 420 -10.48 -9.72 5.65
CA ILE A 420 -11.60 -8.84 5.25
C ILE A 420 -11.91 -7.82 6.35
N GLY A 421 -11.97 -8.25 7.60
CA GLY A 421 -12.22 -7.36 8.75
C GLY A 421 -11.15 -6.29 8.90
N MET A 422 -9.88 -6.65 8.75
CA MET A 422 -8.77 -5.69 8.78
C MET A 422 -8.88 -4.69 7.64
N LEU A 423 -9.14 -5.14 6.42
CA LEU A 423 -9.26 -4.29 5.23
C LEU A 423 -10.59 -3.54 5.13
N SER A 424 -11.56 -3.78 6.02
CA SER A 424 -12.85 -3.10 6.01
C SER A 424 -12.78 -1.59 6.11
N ILE A 425 -11.76 -1.06 6.81
CA ILE A 425 -11.55 0.37 7.01
C ILE A 425 -10.55 0.97 6.00
N VAL A 426 -10.13 0.21 4.99
CA VAL A 426 -9.07 0.61 4.06
C VAL A 426 -9.39 1.89 3.29
N GLY A 427 -10.66 2.23 3.07
CA GLY A 427 -11.06 3.50 2.46
C GLY A 427 -10.63 4.71 3.29
N MET A 428 -10.76 4.64 4.62
CA MET A 428 -10.25 5.67 5.53
C MET A 428 -8.73 5.63 5.61
N ILE A 429 -8.13 4.45 5.63
CA ILE A 429 -6.66 4.27 5.68
C ILE A 429 -5.99 4.88 4.44
N VAL A 430 -6.47 4.58 3.22
CA VAL A 430 -5.96 5.18 1.97
C VAL A 430 -6.14 6.70 1.95
N SER A 431 -7.26 7.19 2.49
CA SER A 431 -7.52 8.64 2.59
C SER A 431 -6.50 9.34 3.48
N ASN A 432 -6.15 8.72 4.60
CA ASN A 432 -5.14 9.19 5.53
C ASN A 432 -3.73 9.06 4.96
N ASP A 433 -3.44 7.97 4.25
CA ASP A 433 -2.14 7.71 3.65
C ASP A 433 -1.81 8.73 2.57
N ALA A 434 -2.74 8.94 1.63
CA ALA A 434 -2.58 9.92 0.56
C ALA A 434 -2.53 11.38 1.06
N TYR A 435 -3.07 11.68 2.24
CA TYR A 435 -2.92 12.98 2.88
C TYR A 435 -1.44 13.32 3.12
N GLY A 436 -0.62 12.35 3.57
CA GLY A 436 0.79 12.56 3.89
C GLY A 436 1.59 13.20 2.74
N PRO A 437 1.74 12.54 1.58
CA PRO A 437 2.48 13.11 0.45
C PRO A 437 1.83 14.39 -0.12
N ILE A 438 0.53 14.58 0.04
CA ILE A 438 -0.12 15.84 -0.36
C ILE A 438 0.36 17.01 0.49
N VAL A 439 0.46 16.85 1.81
CA VAL A 439 0.91 17.94 2.69
C VAL A 439 2.42 18.14 2.65
N ASP A 440 3.19 17.09 2.44
CA ASP A 440 4.64 17.12 2.23
C ASP A 440 4.97 17.97 0.99
N ASN A 441 4.40 17.64 -0.16
CA ASN A 441 4.51 18.47 -1.38
C ASN A 441 3.94 19.89 -1.20
N ALA A 442 2.90 20.07 -0.39
CA ALA A 442 2.38 21.41 -0.11
C ALA A 442 3.37 22.24 0.73
N ARG A 443 4.11 21.62 1.63
CA ARG A 443 5.18 22.23 2.40
C ARG A 443 6.33 22.66 1.47
N GLY A 444 6.79 21.79 0.58
CA GLY A 444 7.80 22.11 -0.43
C GLY A 444 7.36 23.25 -1.36
N LEU A 445 6.09 23.23 -1.82
CA LEU A 445 5.52 24.33 -2.61
C LEU A 445 5.45 25.65 -1.83
N ALA A 446 5.20 25.62 -0.52
CA ALA A 446 5.19 26.83 0.31
C ALA A 446 6.60 27.43 0.45
N GLU A 447 7.62 26.59 0.59
CA GLU A 447 9.03 26.99 0.64
C GLU A 447 9.50 27.54 -0.72
N MET A 448 9.34 26.79 -1.80
CA MET A 448 9.67 27.25 -3.16
C MET A 448 8.89 28.49 -3.59
N GLY A 449 7.66 28.65 -3.07
CA GLY A 449 6.78 29.78 -3.33
C GLY A 449 7.10 31.04 -2.52
N ASP A 450 8.01 30.93 -1.53
CA ASP A 450 8.38 32.01 -0.61
C ASP A 450 7.15 32.64 0.09
N LEU A 451 6.33 31.74 0.73
CA LEU A 451 5.07 32.16 1.35
C LEU A 451 5.23 32.80 2.73
N GLY A 452 6.44 32.79 3.30
CA GLY A 452 6.79 33.34 4.60
C GLY A 452 6.71 32.33 5.74
N ASP A 453 7.47 32.63 6.82
CA ASP A 453 7.75 31.70 7.92
C ASP A 453 6.50 31.17 8.62
N GLU A 454 5.48 32.01 8.86
CA GLU A 454 4.21 31.62 9.50
C GLU A 454 3.43 30.56 8.68
N VAL A 455 3.53 30.62 7.34
CA VAL A 455 2.89 29.67 6.43
C VAL A 455 3.66 28.36 6.42
N ILE A 456 4.99 28.45 6.43
CA ILE A 456 5.87 27.27 6.51
C ILE A 456 5.65 26.55 7.84
N GLU A 457 5.56 27.26 8.98
CA GLU A 457 5.28 26.66 10.28
C GLU A 457 3.95 25.88 10.29
N ARG A 458 2.90 26.43 9.67
CA ARG A 458 1.61 25.73 9.52
C ARG A 458 1.73 24.50 8.59
N ALA A 459 2.52 24.61 7.52
CA ALA A 459 2.77 23.50 6.62
C ALA A 459 3.57 22.39 7.30
N ASP A 460 4.57 22.74 8.12
CA ASP A 460 5.33 21.80 8.95
C ASP A 460 4.44 21.05 9.96
N GLU A 461 3.44 21.74 10.57
CA GLU A 461 2.47 21.08 11.46
C GLU A 461 1.60 20.04 10.71
N LEU A 462 1.18 20.37 9.49
CA LEU A 462 0.43 19.44 8.63
C LEU A 462 1.28 18.25 8.19
N ASP A 463 2.54 18.50 7.80
CA ASP A 463 3.49 17.47 7.38
C ASP A 463 3.85 16.53 8.53
N SER A 464 4.12 17.04 9.73
CA SER A 464 4.35 16.22 10.93
C SER A 464 3.17 15.28 11.22
N ALA A 465 1.92 15.76 11.08
CA ALA A 465 0.74 14.91 11.18
C ALA A 465 0.65 13.90 10.05
N GLY A 466 1.04 14.28 8.85
CA GLY A 466 1.14 13.41 7.67
C GLY A 466 2.12 12.26 7.88
N ASN A 467 3.30 12.56 8.38
CA ASN A 467 4.36 11.56 8.64
C ASN A 467 3.96 10.56 9.74
N THR A 468 3.33 11.04 10.82
CA THR A 468 2.77 10.17 11.85
C THR A 468 1.72 9.22 11.26
N THR A 469 0.87 9.73 10.40
CA THR A 469 -0.18 8.94 9.75
C THR A 469 0.39 7.96 8.73
N LYS A 470 1.38 8.35 7.93
CA LYS A 470 2.13 7.44 7.03
C LYS A 470 2.70 6.23 7.80
N ALA A 471 3.25 6.44 8.99
CA ALA A 471 3.79 5.35 9.80
C ALA A 471 2.69 4.37 10.28
N ILE A 472 1.54 4.90 10.69
CA ILE A 472 0.38 4.09 11.10
C ILE A 472 -0.16 3.30 9.91
N THR A 473 -0.35 3.94 8.76
CA THR A 473 -0.92 3.32 7.55
C THR A 473 0.01 2.28 6.94
N LYS A 474 1.33 2.50 6.94
CA LYS A 474 2.32 1.50 6.51
C LYS A 474 2.30 0.26 7.40
N GLY A 475 2.30 0.44 8.73
CA GLY A 475 2.17 -0.69 9.66
C GLY A 475 0.87 -1.46 9.44
N PHE A 476 -0.25 -0.76 9.26
CA PHE A 476 -1.54 -1.35 8.94
C PHE A 476 -1.49 -2.12 7.60
N ALA A 477 -0.92 -1.53 6.54
CA ALA A 477 -0.83 -2.16 5.21
C ALA A 477 -0.02 -3.47 5.25
N ILE A 478 1.13 -3.49 5.97
CA ILE A 478 1.95 -4.70 6.16
C ILE A 478 1.16 -5.78 6.92
N GLY A 479 0.45 -5.38 7.98
CA GLY A 479 -0.40 -6.30 8.74
C GLY A 479 -1.54 -6.87 7.91
N ALA A 480 -2.20 -6.04 7.10
CA ALA A 480 -3.26 -6.44 6.19
C ALA A 480 -2.76 -7.41 5.11
N ALA A 481 -1.61 -7.10 4.50
CA ALA A 481 -0.95 -8.03 3.58
C ALA A 481 -0.65 -9.36 4.27
N GLY A 482 -0.17 -9.33 5.53
CA GLY A 482 0.11 -10.54 6.31
C GLY A 482 -1.09 -11.48 6.46
N LEU A 483 -2.25 -10.96 6.88
CA LEU A 483 -3.47 -11.77 6.97
C LEU A 483 -3.97 -12.21 5.60
N THR A 484 -3.88 -11.34 4.59
CA THR A 484 -4.29 -11.65 3.21
C THR A 484 -3.48 -12.80 2.61
N VAL A 485 -2.16 -12.81 2.80
CA VAL A 485 -1.33 -13.88 2.22
C VAL A 485 -1.47 -15.20 2.98
N ILE A 486 -1.81 -15.17 4.29
CA ILE A 486 -2.21 -16.38 5.02
C ILE A 486 -3.54 -16.91 4.45
N ALA A 487 -4.50 -16.04 4.14
CA ALA A 487 -5.73 -16.42 3.46
C ALA A 487 -5.49 -16.98 2.04
N LEU A 488 -4.53 -16.41 1.28
CA LEU A 488 -4.12 -16.92 -0.03
C LEU A 488 -3.42 -18.29 0.07
N LEU A 489 -2.63 -18.55 1.11
CA LEU A 489 -2.06 -19.88 1.38
C LEU A 489 -3.17 -20.91 1.67
N ALA A 490 -4.18 -20.50 2.45
CA ALA A 490 -5.35 -21.35 2.69
C ALA A 490 -6.16 -21.58 1.40
N ALA A 491 -6.33 -20.57 0.56
CA ALA A 491 -6.99 -20.69 -0.74
C ALA A 491 -6.19 -21.60 -1.69
N PHE A 492 -4.86 -21.54 -1.69
CA PHE A 492 -4.00 -22.45 -2.45
C PHE A 492 -4.22 -23.90 -2.00
N ALA A 493 -4.21 -24.16 -0.70
CA ALA A 493 -4.47 -25.49 -0.15
C ALA A 493 -5.87 -26.01 -0.55
N GLU A 494 -6.90 -25.15 -0.54
CA GLU A 494 -8.27 -25.50 -0.96
C GLU A 494 -8.31 -25.83 -2.46
N ILE A 495 -7.66 -25.03 -3.32
CA ILE A 495 -7.59 -25.30 -4.76
C ILE A 495 -6.92 -26.65 -5.05
N VAL A 496 -5.80 -26.93 -4.39
CA VAL A 496 -5.09 -28.23 -4.57
C VAL A 496 -5.95 -29.36 -4.06
N SER A 497 -6.54 -29.24 -2.86
CA SER A 497 -7.38 -30.28 -2.28
C SER A 497 -8.62 -30.58 -3.12
N SER A 498 -9.28 -29.54 -3.66
CA SER A 498 -10.43 -29.72 -4.55
C SER A 498 -10.06 -30.34 -5.91
N THR A 499 -8.85 -30.09 -6.39
CA THR A 499 -8.37 -30.65 -7.67
C THR A 499 -7.90 -32.09 -7.54
N THR A 500 -7.24 -32.44 -6.43
CA THR A 500 -6.71 -33.80 -6.20
C THR A 500 -7.74 -34.74 -5.53
N GLY A 501 -8.76 -34.20 -4.88
CA GLY A 501 -9.72 -34.93 -4.07
C GLY A 501 -9.17 -35.36 -2.69
N GLU A 502 -7.96 -34.93 -2.34
CA GLU A 502 -7.31 -35.25 -1.06
C GLU A 502 -7.03 -33.98 -0.26
N ILE A 503 -7.18 -34.04 1.07
CA ILE A 503 -6.83 -32.91 1.93
C ILE A 503 -5.29 -32.77 1.95
N ILE A 504 -4.79 -31.66 1.42
CA ILE A 504 -3.35 -31.38 1.43
C ILE A 504 -2.93 -30.77 2.76
N THR A 505 -1.78 -31.23 3.27
CA THR A 505 -1.11 -30.65 4.45
C THR A 505 0.37 -30.40 4.10
N PHE A 506 0.95 -29.36 4.66
CA PHE A 506 2.34 -28.96 4.43
C PHE A 506 3.16 -29.25 5.68
N ASP A 507 3.73 -30.47 5.74
CA ASP A 507 4.58 -30.88 6.85
C ASP A 507 6.02 -30.46 6.61
N LEU A 508 6.59 -29.66 7.51
CA LEU A 508 7.99 -29.22 7.44
C LEU A 508 9.01 -30.37 7.51
N MET A 509 8.62 -31.55 7.98
CA MET A 509 9.47 -32.74 7.93
C MET A 509 9.54 -33.34 6.52
N ASN A 510 8.64 -32.99 5.61
CA ASN A 510 8.72 -33.36 4.21
C ASN A 510 9.85 -32.58 3.52
N PRO A 511 10.85 -33.28 2.88
CA PRO A 511 11.96 -32.60 2.24
C PRO A 511 11.57 -31.61 1.14
N SER A 512 10.48 -31.88 0.39
CA SER A 512 9.99 -30.95 -0.65
C SER A 512 9.45 -29.67 -0.04
N VAL A 513 8.66 -29.78 1.06
CA VAL A 513 8.15 -28.61 1.80
C VAL A 513 9.32 -27.82 2.39
N PHE A 514 10.31 -28.49 2.98
CA PHE A 514 11.47 -27.85 3.57
C PHE A 514 12.34 -27.14 2.52
N PHE A 515 12.57 -27.76 1.35
CA PHE A 515 13.23 -27.13 0.21
C PHE A 515 12.50 -25.85 -0.21
N GLY A 516 11.19 -25.95 -0.42
CA GLY A 516 10.37 -24.78 -0.76
C GLY A 516 10.49 -23.66 0.29
N ALA A 517 10.41 -24.00 1.58
CA ALA A 517 10.51 -23.05 2.66
C ALA A 517 11.85 -22.29 2.67
N LEU A 518 12.96 -22.99 2.47
CA LEU A 518 14.30 -22.35 2.40
C LEU A 518 14.40 -21.37 1.24
N VAL A 519 13.93 -21.76 0.04
CA VAL A 519 13.92 -20.85 -1.11
C VAL A 519 12.97 -19.67 -0.84
N GLY A 520 11.78 -19.94 -0.29
CA GLY A 520 10.80 -18.91 0.05
C GLY A 520 11.33 -17.85 1.01
N VAL A 521 12.07 -18.24 2.04
CA VAL A 521 12.72 -17.33 2.99
C VAL A 521 13.72 -16.39 2.28
N ALA A 522 14.41 -16.85 1.25
CA ALA A 522 15.43 -16.07 0.57
C ALA A 522 14.86 -15.01 -0.40
N ILE A 523 13.70 -15.27 -1.03
CA ILE A 523 13.17 -14.43 -2.11
C ILE A 523 12.90 -12.99 -1.70
N PRO A 524 12.22 -12.67 -0.56
CA PRO A 524 12.01 -11.28 -0.16
C PRO A 524 13.31 -10.52 0.09
N ALA A 525 14.35 -11.19 0.60
CA ALA A 525 15.66 -10.58 0.82
C ALA A 525 16.35 -10.25 -0.52
N VAL A 526 16.34 -11.18 -1.48
CA VAL A 526 16.88 -10.96 -2.84
C VAL A 526 16.12 -9.85 -3.56
N PHE A 527 14.79 -9.86 -3.49
CA PHE A 527 13.94 -8.84 -4.07
C PHE A 527 14.28 -7.45 -3.50
N SER A 528 14.39 -7.34 -2.17
CA SER A 528 14.78 -6.09 -1.50
C SER A 528 16.16 -5.61 -1.93
N ALA A 529 17.12 -6.53 -2.04
CA ALA A 529 18.48 -6.20 -2.48
C ALA A 529 18.50 -5.63 -3.90
N ILE A 530 17.73 -6.20 -4.83
CA ILE A 530 17.60 -5.69 -6.21
C ILE A 530 17.07 -4.25 -6.20
N LEU A 531 16.03 -3.97 -5.41
CA LEU A 531 15.45 -2.63 -5.33
C LEU A 531 16.44 -1.61 -4.72
N ILE A 532 17.10 -1.97 -3.62
CA ILE A 532 18.08 -1.09 -2.96
C ILE A 532 19.28 -0.81 -3.87
N PHE A 533 19.81 -1.82 -4.56
CA PHE A 533 20.85 -1.61 -5.57
C PHE A 533 20.38 -0.73 -6.71
N GLY A 534 19.13 -0.87 -7.14
CA GLY A 534 18.51 -0.03 -8.17
C GLY A 534 18.47 1.44 -7.75
N VAL A 535 18.01 1.73 -6.54
CA VAL A 535 17.99 3.10 -5.98
C VAL A 535 19.43 3.66 -5.90
N ASN A 536 20.35 2.93 -5.28
CA ASN A 536 21.74 3.38 -5.11
C ASN A 536 22.44 3.70 -6.44
N LYS A 537 22.34 2.81 -7.42
CA LYS A 537 22.93 2.99 -8.75
C LYS A 537 22.37 4.20 -9.48
N ASN A 538 21.07 4.44 -9.36
CA ASN A 538 20.42 5.54 -10.06
C ASN A 538 20.63 6.88 -9.34
N SER A 539 20.67 6.89 -8.01
CA SER A 539 21.03 8.08 -7.22
C SER A 539 22.43 8.60 -7.56
N GLN A 540 23.43 7.71 -7.72
CA GLN A 540 24.77 8.10 -8.12
C GLN A 540 24.81 8.78 -9.50
N LYS A 541 24.00 8.31 -10.46
CA LYS A 541 23.87 8.95 -11.78
C LYS A 541 23.24 10.33 -11.67
N LEU A 542 22.22 10.45 -10.83
CA LEU A 542 21.51 11.71 -10.63
C LEU A 542 22.39 12.73 -9.91
N VAL A 543 23.15 12.34 -8.88
CA VAL A 543 24.18 13.17 -8.22
C VAL A 543 25.18 13.69 -9.25
N SER A 544 25.67 12.82 -10.14
CA SER A 544 26.58 13.24 -11.21
C SER A 544 25.98 14.29 -12.13
N GLU A 545 24.69 14.19 -12.46
CA GLU A 545 23.97 15.17 -13.27
C GLU A 545 23.77 16.49 -12.51
N ILE A 546 23.46 16.44 -11.21
CA ILE A 546 23.33 17.63 -10.36
C ILE A 546 24.67 18.38 -10.33
N HIS A 547 25.78 17.67 -10.09
CA HIS A 547 27.13 18.27 -10.12
C HIS A 547 27.46 18.88 -11.48
N ARG A 548 27.09 18.23 -12.58
CA ARG A 548 27.27 18.78 -13.93
C ARG A 548 26.53 20.12 -14.08
N GLN A 549 25.27 20.18 -13.65
CA GLN A 549 24.46 21.40 -13.76
C GLN A 549 25.06 22.54 -12.91
N PHE A 550 25.45 22.25 -11.66
CA PHE A 550 26.12 23.27 -10.82
C PHE A 550 27.44 23.76 -11.37
N LYS A 551 28.13 22.95 -12.19
CA LYS A 551 29.41 23.35 -12.84
C LYS A 551 29.21 24.10 -14.14
N GLU A 552 28.27 23.66 -14.98
CA GLU A 552 28.12 24.14 -16.36
C GLU A 552 27.12 25.30 -16.50
N ILE A 553 26.06 25.32 -15.68
CA ILE A 553 25.04 26.39 -15.77
C ILE A 553 25.39 27.49 -14.78
N LYS A 554 25.95 28.58 -15.32
CA LYS A 554 26.30 29.77 -14.54
C LYS A 554 25.04 30.42 -13.97
N GLY A 555 25.08 30.76 -12.68
CA GLY A 555 23.98 31.44 -11.99
C GLY A 555 22.99 30.51 -11.24
N ILE A 556 23.12 29.19 -11.34
CA ILE A 556 22.28 28.28 -10.51
C ILE A 556 22.54 28.49 -9.02
N LYS A 557 23.84 28.56 -8.62
CA LYS A 557 24.20 28.71 -7.19
C LYS A 557 23.71 30.04 -6.61
N GLU A 558 23.67 31.06 -7.44
CA GLU A 558 23.21 32.40 -7.11
C GLU A 558 21.69 32.57 -7.26
N GLY A 559 20.98 31.55 -7.77
CA GLY A 559 19.54 31.62 -8.01
C GLY A 559 19.12 32.51 -9.20
N THR A 560 20.05 32.88 -10.07
CA THR A 560 19.80 33.73 -11.25
C THR A 560 19.50 32.92 -12.51
N ALA A 561 19.81 31.62 -12.52
CA ALA A 561 19.49 30.68 -13.59
C ALA A 561 18.65 29.52 -13.06
N GLN A 562 17.78 29.00 -13.92
CA GLN A 562 16.96 27.82 -13.56
C GLN A 562 17.69 26.51 -13.89
N PRO A 563 17.60 25.48 -13.02
CA PRO A 563 18.08 24.15 -13.33
C PRO A 563 17.32 23.45 -14.47
N GLU A 564 17.96 22.46 -15.07
CA GLU A 564 17.34 21.56 -16.06
C GLU A 564 16.54 20.45 -15.35
N TYR A 565 15.44 20.78 -14.64
CA TYR A 565 14.62 19.83 -13.87
C TYR A 565 14.16 18.62 -14.69
N ALA A 566 13.72 18.84 -15.94
CA ALA A 566 13.24 17.79 -16.83
C ALA A 566 14.28 16.69 -17.07
N LYS A 567 15.58 17.04 -17.04
CA LYS A 567 16.66 16.07 -17.23
C LYS A 567 16.81 15.16 -16.02
N CYS A 568 16.71 15.71 -14.81
CA CYS A 568 16.71 14.94 -13.57
C CYS A 568 15.50 13.97 -13.51
N ILE A 569 14.29 14.46 -13.84
CA ILE A 569 13.08 13.62 -13.92
C ILE A 569 13.26 12.48 -14.93
N ASN A 570 13.82 12.77 -16.11
CA ASN A 570 14.04 11.76 -17.14
C ASN A 570 15.06 10.70 -16.72
N LEU A 571 16.15 11.07 -16.06
CA LEU A 571 17.18 10.15 -15.56
C LEU A 571 16.61 9.24 -14.49
N ALA A 572 15.92 9.79 -13.49
CA ALA A 572 15.26 9.02 -12.45
C ALA A 572 14.22 8.05 -13.03
N THR A 573 13.41 8.51 -14.02
CA THR A 573 12.42 7.65 -14.70
C THR A 573 13.06 6.47 -15.41
N LEU A 574 14.09 6.72 -16.24
CA LEU A 574 14.76 5.65 -17.01
C LEU A 574 15.46 4.67 -16.07
N GLY A 575 16.05 5.18 -14.99
CA GLY A 575 16.66 4.36 -13.97
C GLY A 575 15.64 3.41 -13.31
N ALA A 576 14.51 3.95 -12.86
CA ALA A 576 13.44 3.16 -12.26
C ALA A 576 12.94 2.08 -13.22
N MET A 577 12.65 2.41 -14.48
CA MET A 577 12.17 1.44 -15.49
C MET A 577 13.15 0.29 -15.74
N THR A 578 14.45 0.55 -15.69
CA THR A 578 15.48 -0.48 -15.96
C THR A 578 15.57 -1.50 -14.82
N GLU A 579 15.51 -1.05 -13.57
CA GLU A 579 15.67 -1.91 -12.40
C GLU A 579 14.37 -2.63 -12.00
N LEU A 580 13.24 -2.19 -12.53
CA LEU A 580 11.92 -2.72 -12.22
C LEU A 580 11.69 -4.13 -12.78
N ILE A 581 12.16 -4.38 -14.02
CA ILE A 581 11.95 -5.66 -14.72
C ILE A 581 12.57 -6.83 -13.96
N PRO A 582 13.87 -6.82 -13.58
CA PRO A 582 14.44 -7.93 -12.85
C PRO A 582 13.78 -8.15 -11.48
N ALA A 583 13.37 -7.09 -10.79
CA ALA A 583 12.67 -7.22 -9.51
C ALA A 583 11.32 -7.94 -9.68
N GLY A 584 10.46 -7.50 -10.58
CA GLY A 584 9.14 -8.10 -10.81
C GLY A 584 9.24 -9.55 -11.33
N LEU A 585 10.17 -9.83 -12.25
CA LEU A 585 10.37 -11.16 -12.77
C LEU A 585 10.91 -12.14 -11.73
N SER A 586 11.71 -11.68 -10.75
CA SER A 586 12.24 -12.56 -9.71
C SER A 586 11.15 -13.26 -8.91
N ALA A 587 10.05 -12.56 -8.59
CA ALA A 587 8.90 -13.12 -7.88
C ALA A 587 8.19 -14.21 -8.68
N ILE A 588 7.93 -13.97 -9.97
CA ILE A 588 7.20 -14.91 -10.83
C ILE A 588 8.07 -16.13 -11.14
N ILE A 589 9.32 -15.91 -11.59
CA ILE A 589 10.22 -16.98 -12.04
C ILE A 589 10.58 -17.91 -10.87
N SER A 590 10.86 -17.37 -9.69
CA SER A 590 11.16 -18.20 -8.50
C SER A 590 9.99 -19.12 -8.14
N THR A 591 8.76 -18.59 -8.19
CA THR A 591 7.55 -19.38 -7.92
C THR A 591 7.41 -20.53 -8.93
N LEU A 592 7.55 -20.25 -10.23
CA LEU A 592 7.44 -21.26 -11.27
C LEU A 592 8.54 -22.33 -11.15
N ILE A 593 9.79 -21.93 -10.89
CA ILE A 593 10.90 -22.87 -10.67
C ILE A 593 10.61 -23.82 -9.52
N VAL A 594 10.23 -23.27 -8.34
CA VAL A 594 9.95 -24.09 -7.15
C VAL A 594 8.77 -25.05 -7.41
N GLY A 595 7.72 -24.57 -8.09
CA GLY A 595 6.54 -25.37 -8.38
C GLY A 595 6.82 -26.52 -9.38
N PHE A 596 7.56 -26.26 -10.45
CA PHE A 596 7.91 -27.30 -11.39
C PHE A 596 8.98 -28.28 -10.87
N VAL A 597 9.88 -27.84 -10.01
CA VAL A 597 10.89 -28.72 -9.41
C VAL A 597 10.27 -29.59 -8.30
N GLY A 598 9.61 -29.00 -7.33
CA GLY A 598 9.19 -29.70 -6.10
C GLY A 598 7.67 -29.86 -5.91
N GLY A 599 6.89 -29.50 -6.93
CA GLY A 599 5.42 -29.68 -6.92
C GLY A 599 4.69 -28.82 -5.89
N VAL A 600 3.43 -29.16 -5.66
CA VAL A 600 2.54 -28.42 -4.76
C VAL A 600 3.02 -28.42 -3.30
N GLN A 601 3.72 -29.50 -2.89
CA GLN A 601 4.29 -29.58 -1.54
C GLN A 601 5.39 -28.52 -1.33
N ALA A 602 6.30 -28.38 -2.31
CA ALA A 602 7.33 -27.37 -2.24
C ALA A 602 6.75 -25.95 -2.31
N ILE A 603 5.68 -25.73 -3.08
CA ILE A 603 4.99 -24.43 -3.12
C ILE A 603 4.38 -24.09 -1.75
N GLY A 604 3.77 -25.05 -1.04
CA GLY A 604 3.26 -24.80 0.32
C GLY A 604 4.36 -24.31 1.26
N GLY A 605 5.52 -24.98 1.25
CA GLY A 605 6.71 -24.53 2.00
C GLY A 605 7.22 -23.17 1.55
N PHE A 606 7.31 -22.97 0.23
CA PHE A 606 7.77 -21.72 -0.38
C PHE A 606 6.90 -20.52 0.02
N LEU A 607 5.59 -20.66 -0.03
CA LEU A 607 4.66 -19.64 0.43
C LEU A 607 4.85 -19.33 1.92
N ALA A 608 4.93 -20.36 2.77
CA ALA A 608 5.15 -20.17 4.19
C ALA A 608 6.47 -19.42 4.47
N GLY A 609 7.58 -19.85 3.85
CA GLY A 609 8.88 -19.19 4.00
C GLY A 609 8.86 -17.74 3.51
N ASN A 610 8.26 -17.49 2.34
CA ASN A 610 8.16 -16.17 1.73
C ASN A 610 7.30 -15.20 2.57
N ILE A 611 6.20 -15.68 3.14
CA ILE A 611 5.32 -14.91 4.04
C ILE A 611 6.10 -14.52 5.32
N LEU A 612 6.71 -15.49 5.99
CA LEU A 612 7.37 -15.26 7.28
C LEU A 612 8.54 -14.27 7.16
N SER A 613 9.44 -14.51 6.19
CA SER A 613 10.59 -13.62 5.98
C SER A 613 10.18 -12.27 5.43
N GLY A 614 9.20 -12.24 4.51
CA GLY A 614 8.72 -11.01 3.91
C GLY A 614 8.06 -10.08 4.91
N LEU A 615 7.20 -10.59 5.80
CA LEU A 615 6.59 -9.78 6.84
C LEU A 615 7.63 -9.22 7.83
N LEU A 616 8.61 -10.05 8.22
CA LEU A 616 9.70 -9.60 9.09
C LEU A 616 10.50 -8.47 8.43
N LEU A 617 10.92 -8.67 7.18
CA LEU A 617 11.73 -7.69 6.44
C LEU A 617 10.94 -6.40 6.14
N ALA A 618 9.66 -6.51 5.75
CA ALA A 618 8.82 -5.35 5.50
C ALA A 618 8.68 -4.47 6.74
N MET A 619 8.39 -5.08 7.91
CA MET A 619 8.29 -4.35 9.18
C MET A 619 9.62 -3.75 9.62
N LEU A 620 10.69 -4.54 9.56
CA LEU A 620 12.04 -4.08 9.89
C LEU A 620 12.42 -2.86 9.05
N MET A 621 12.30 -2.97 7.71
CA MET A 621 12.72 -1.90 6.81
C MET A 621 11.86 -0.65 6.95
N SER A 622 10.53 -0.80 7.00
CA SER A 622 9.62 0.33 7.14
C SER A 622 9.83 1.08 8.45
N ASN A 623 9.96 0.36 9.57
CA ASN A 623 10.11 0.99 10.88
C ASN A 623 11.54 1.53 11.12
N SER A 624 12.60 0.84 10.65
CA SER A 624 13.97 1.38 10.74
C SER A 624 14.10 2.68 9.97
N GLY A 625 13.61 2.73 8.73
CA GLY A 625 13.65 3.94 7.92
C GLY A 625 12.83 5.08 8.53
N GLY A 626 11.63 4.79 9.05
CA GLY A 626 10.81 5.78 9.75
C GLY A 626 11.45 6.31 11.03
N LEU A 627 12.20 5.46 11.76
CA LEU A 627 12.96 5.88 12.93
C LEU A 627 14.09 6.87 12.58
N TRP A 628 14.84 6.63 11.51
CA TRP A 628 15.91 7.53 11.08
C TRP A 628 15.37 8.87 10.56
N ASP A 629 14.31 8.84 9.74
CA ASP A 629 13.67 10.04 9.22
C ASP A 629 13.14 10.93 10.36
N ASN A 630 12.35 10.37 11.27
CA ASN A 630 11.81 11.14 12.38
C ASN A 630 12.88 11.55 13.41
N ALA A 631 13.99 10.81 13.52
CA ALA A 631 15.15 11.27 14.33
C ALA A 631 15.82 12.51 13.70
N LYS A 632 15.92 12.57 12.36
CA LYS A 632 16.37 13.76 11.61
C LYS A 632 15.43 14.94 11.89
N LYS A 633 14.12 14.75 11.69
CA LYS A 633 13.11 15.81 11.95
C LYS A 633 13.11 16.29 13.39
N TYR A 634 13.28 15.39 14.37
CA TYR A 634 13.41 15.75 15.77
C TYR A 634 14.62 16.67 16.06
N ILE A 635 15.75 16.43 15.39
CA ILE A 635 16.94 17.28 15.50
C ILE A 635 16.67 18.62 14.78
N GLU A 636 16.07 18.61 13.60
CA GLU A 636 15.72 19.81 12.82
C GLU A 636 14.78 20.76 13.56
N ALA A 637 13.92 20.22 14.44
CA ALA A 637 13.07 21.00 15.34
C ALA A 637 13.83 21.74 16.47
N GLY A 638 15.16 21.77 16.41
CA GLY A 638 16.02 22.50 17.35
C GLY A 638 16.64 21.65 18.47
N ASN A 639 16.36 20.35 18.52
CA ASN A 639 16.96 19.46 19.51
C ASN A 639 18.39 19.08 19.13
N PHE A 640 19.24 18.80 20.13
CA PHE A 640 20.62 18.31 19.96
C PHE A 640 21.50 19.15 19.02
N GLY A 641 21.26 20.47 18.96
CA GLY A 641 22.04 21.43 18.17
C GLY A 641 21.33 21.90 16.88
N GLY A 642 20.21 21.33 16.52
CA GLY A 642 19.37 21.78 15.39
C GLY A 642 20.00 21.56 14.00
N LYS A 643 19.41 22.18 13.00
CA LYS A 643 19.85 22.12 11.60
C LYS A 643 21.34 22.56 11.46
N GLY A 644 22.10 21.82 10.65
CA GLY A 644 23.51 22.07 10.38
C GLY A 644 24.51 21.55 11.44
N SER A 645 24.02 21.05 12.60
CA SER A 645 24.88 20.42 13.61
C SER A 645 25.49 19.09 13.15
N GLU A 646 26.52 18.61 13.82
CA GLU A 646 27.10 17.28 13.54
C GLU A 646 26.09 16.16 13.80
N ALA A 647 25.19 16.33 14.80
CA ALA A 647 24.11 15.42 15.04
C ALA A 647 23.10 15.41 13.86
N HIS A 648 22.80 16.58 13.28
CA HIS A 648 21.94 16.68 12.10
C HIS A 648 22.56 15.95 10.89
N LYS A 649 23.85 16.19 10.61
CA LYS A 649 24.54 15.48 9.51
C LYS A 649 24.54 13.95 9.70
N ALA A 650 24.75 13.48 10.92
CA ALA A 650 24.68 12.06 11.23
C ALA A 650 23.27 11.48 11.05
N ALA A 651 22.23 12.25 11.39
CA ALA A 651 20.85 11.84 11.23
C ALA A 651 20.44 11.83 9.75
N VAL A 652 20.87 12.81 8.94
CA VAL A 652 20.66 12.84 7.47
C VAL A 652 21.26 11.59 6.81
N ILE A 653 22.47 11.17 7.20
CA ILE A 653 23.06 9.92 6.69
C ILE A 653 22.19 8.71 7.05
N GLY A 654 21.67 8.67 8.29
CA GLY A 654 20.76 7.62 8.70
C GLY A 654 19.47 7.58 7.88
N ASP A 655 18.86 8.74 7.63
CA ASP A 655 17.66 8.89 6.81
C ASP A 655 17.92 8.48 5.36
N THR A 656 19.01 8.95 4.75
CA THR A 656 19.41 8.58 3.39
C THR A 656 19.57 7.05 3.20
N ILE A 657 20.04 6.32 4.24
CA ILE A 657 20.06 4.84 4.24
C ILE A 657 18.65 4.28 4.44
N GLY A 658 17.84 4.93 5.25
CA GLY A 658 16.48 4.53 5.57
C GLY A 658 15.49 4.70 4.42
N ASP A 659 15.71 5.65 3.54
CA ASP A 659 14.82 5.99 2.43
C ASP A 659 14.51 4.82 1.49
N PRO A 660 15.50 4.12 0.91
CA PRO A 660 15.21 2.93 0.12
C PRO A 660 14.59 1.80 0.93
N PHE A 661 14.76 1.78 2.26
CA PHE A 661 14.14 0.78 3.15
C PHE A 661 12.65 1.08 3.36
N LYS A 662 12.31 2.30 3.82
CA LYS A 662 10.95 2.64 4.26
C LYS A 662 9.97 2.87 3.11
N ASP A 663 10.44 3.35 1.95
CA ASP A 663 9.60 3.82 0.86
C ASP A 663 9.73 3.01 -0.43
N THR A 664 10.76 2.13 -0.54
CA THR A 664 10.95 1.27 -1.71
C THR A 664 10.87 -0.20 -1.35
N ALA A 665 11.88 -0.75 -0.68
CA ALA A 665 12.00 -2.18 -0.44
C ALA A 665 10.93 -2.71 0.53
N GLY A 666 10.78 -2.07 1.70
CA GLY A 666 9.83 -2.51 2.73
C GLY A 666 8.39 -2.63 2.21
N PRO A 667 7.80 -1.56 1.70
CA PRO A 667 6.43 -1.62 1.17
C PRO A 667 6.27 -2.52 -0.06
N SER A 668 7.27 -2.62 -0.94
CA SER A 668 7.19 -3.45 -2.14
C SER A 668 7.21 -4.95 -1.85
N ILE A 669 7.71 -5.38 -0.69
CA ILE A 669 7.63 -6.77 -0.24
C ILE A 669 6.17 -7.22 -0.09
N ASN A 670 5.26 -6.33 0.34
CA ASN A 670 3.84 -6.68 0.48
C ASN A 670 3.24 -7.16 -0.82
N THR A 671 3.42 -6.39 -1.88
CA THR A 671 2.95 -6.76 -3.22
C THR A 671 3.70 -7.95 -3.80
N GLN A 672 5.01 -8.09 -3.49
CA GLN A 672 5.80 -9.27 -3.90
C GLN A 672 5.23 -10.56 -3.30
N ILE A 673 4.92 -10.59 -2.01
CA ILE A 673 4.35 -11.77 -1.35
C ILE A 673 2.98 -12.11 -1.94
N THR A 674 2.15 -11.10 -2.22
CA THR A 674 0.83 -11.29 -2.83
C THR A 674 0.93 -11.85 -4.24
N VAL A 675 1.82 -11.29 -5.09
CA VAL A 675 2.07 -11.80 -6.45
C VAL A 675 2.53 -13.25 -6.43
N VAL A 676 3.48 -13.61 -5.57
CA VAL A 676 3.96 -14.99 -5.38
C VAL A 676 2.81 -15.92 -5.01
N SER A 677 1.95 -15.52 -4.08
CA SER A 677 0.82 -16.32 -3.63
C SER A 677 -0.24 -16.52 -4.73
N LEU A 678 -0.50 -15.48 -5.53
CA LEU A 678 -1.46 -15.55 -6.64
C LEU A 678 -0.92 -16.38 -7.81
N VAL A 679 0.37 -16.23 -8.17
CA VAL A 679 1.02 -17.09 -9.19
C VAL A 679 0.96 -18.53 -8.75
N SER A 680 1.22 -18.84 -7.47
CA SER A 680 1.12 -20.19 -6.92
C SER A 680 -0.29 -20.77 -7.07
N SER A 681 -1.31 -19.99 -6.68
CA SER A 681 -2.71 -20.43 -6.76
C SER A 681 -3.19 -20.64 -8.19
N LEU A 682 -2.84 -19.74 -9.11
CA LEU A 682 -3.21 -19.85 -10.52
C LEU A 682 -2.46 -21.00 -11.24
N SER A 683 -1.24 -21.31 -10.81
CA SER A 683 -0.41 -22.38 -11.40
C SER A 683 -0.58 -23.75 -10.72
N ALA A 684 -1.44 -23.86 -9.71
CA ALA A 684 -1.58 -25.08 -8.90
C ALA A 684 -1.83 -26.33 -9.76
N THR A 685 -2.76 -26.25 -10.71
CA THR A 685 -3.08 -27.37 -11.62
C THR A 685 -1.87 -27.78 -12.50
N LEU A 686 -1.06 -26.80 -12.96
CA LEU A 686 0.15 -27.09 -13.71
C LEU A 686 1.20 -27.82 -12.87
N PHE A 687 1.36 -27.43 -11.61
CA PHE A 687 2.32 -28.06 -10.70
C PHE A 687 1.89 -29.50 -10.32
N ILE A 688 0.57 -29.74 -10.19
CA ILE A 688 0.03 -31.10 -10.01
C ILE A 688 0.35 -31.99 -11.22
N MET A 689 0.25 -31.44 -12.44
CA MET A 689 0.41 -32.23 -13.68
C MET A 689 1.86 -32.41 -14.11
N HIS A 690 2.78 -31.54 -13.76
CA HIS A 690 4.09 -31.41 -14.40
C HIS A 690 5.26 -31.16 -13.45
N SER A 691 5.17 -31.52 -12.16
CA SER A 691 6.34 -31.46 -11.27
C SER A 691 7.36 -32.56 -11.55
N ILE A 692 8.64 -32.27 -11.28
CA ILE A 692 9.74 -33.24 -11.43
C ILE A 692 9.74 -34.21 -10.24
N PHE A 693 9.49 -33.72 -9.01
CA PHE A 693 9.46 -34.49 -7.77
C PHE A 693 8.10 -34.47 -7.10
#